data_3faa8a9243b76a7f2e5ec80dd9ff1230
#
_entry.id   3faa8a9243b76a7f2e5ec80dd9ff1230
#
_cell.length_a   1.000
_cell.length_b   1.000
_cell.length_c   1.000
_cell.angle_alpha   90.00
_cell.angle_beta   90.00
_cell.angle_gamma   90.00
#
_symmetry.space_group_name_H-M   'P 1'
#
loop_
_entity.id
_entity.type
_entity.pdbx_description
1 polymer ?
#
loop_
_entity_poly.entity_id
_entity_poly.type
_entity_poly.pdbx_seq_one_letter_code
_entity_poly.pdbx_strand_id
1 'polypeptide(L)'
;MSCLPLPVCRQTLLATAVALLLTACGGGGGSDTAPSPGAQGAARTDSQNGPQPAVNPLRPGTGGASATPAGSTDASGHQADVWARHDASNSPAGNERSDVQKAVSSGGIAYPDWTLGSRREASRFLAQASFGPSPSDITALTGSTANAWIEQQFGKGGTSLVNIMNTWQARRGNDRKLQDTHDAWWYATTQHDQLRQRIAYSLSQIFVVSSSGDASHYPKGVASYYDMLARNAFGNFRQLLQDVTLHPMMGVYLTHIGNQKERYNSAGELTQAPDENYAREVMQLFTIGLEQLNTDGTVKKDGNGRPIPTYGNDDVMGLARVFTGLSWSGNARSHGCFFRTSACLDALKDAEMRPMVTYDQYHSTLEKRFLGKTIAAGSSSTMGDITVALDTLFNHPNVGPFFGRQMIQRLVTSNPSPAYVKRVASAFNDNGNGVRGDMKAVIRAVLLDPEARNTTARQQAGWGRIREPLLRFTHLMRAFNATSLSGNWPLGITEVPGNLNQTAMRSPSVFNFYRPGFTPAGTPIAKAGLVAPEMQILHESSVAGYADYLDRFIGATSPCLVGLGNMIADPGNTQCGEKKREIRLDIDSLLNKAGDIDALIDEIDVLMLSGQMQTNTRQTIRNALNTIQYNYRRTDENTRNIHRRRTSLALYMALLSTDYLVLK
;
A
#
# COMPACT_ATOMS: atom_id res chain seq x y z
N MET A 1 32.44 -40.16 3.11
CA MET A 1 32.61 -38.90 3.84
C MET A 1 31.24 -38.39 4.22
N SER A 2 30.95 -38.46 5.49
CA SER A 2 29.64 -38.18 6.09
C SER A 2 29.34 -36.70 6.09
N CYS A 3 28.15 -36.36 5.61
CA CYS A 3 27.60 -35.02 5.62
C CYS A 3 27.47 -34.46 7.05
N LEU A 4 28.02 -33.29 7.29
CA LEU A 4 27.78 -32.46 8.47
C LEU A 4 26.30 -32.04 8.53
N PRO A 5 25.72 -31.88 9.72
CA PRO A 5 24.29 -31.62 9.88
C PRO A 5 23.85 -30.22 9.39
N LEU A 6 22.70 -30.18 8.75
CA LEU A 6 21.99 -29.10 8.10
C LEU A 6 21.93 -27.69 8.76
N PRO A 7 22.13 -27.51 10.10
CA PRO A 7 22.03 -26.16 10.68
C PRO A 7 23.15 -25.19 10.28
N VAL A 8 24.34 -25.69 9.97
CA VAL A 8 25.50 -24.83 9.62
C VAL A 8 25.37 -24.25 8.23
N CYS A 9 24.76 -24.97 7.28
CA CYS A 9 24.52 -24.48 5.92
C CYS A 9 23.46 -23.37 5.88
N ARG A 10 22.49 -23.43 6.82
CA ARG A 10 21.42 -22.43 6.97
C ARG A 10 21.94 -21.08 7.47
N GLN A 11 22.82 -21.09 8.46
CA GLN A 11 23.41 -19.86 9.01
C GLN A 11 24.34 -19.15 8.02
N THR A 12 25.05 -19.89 7.19
CA THR A 12 25.96 -19.33 6.18
C THR A 12 25.17 -18.70 5.03
N LEU A 13 24.05 -19.29 4.58
CA LEU A 13 23.19 -18.74 3.54
C LEU A 13 22.41 -17.49 4.02
N LEU A 14 21.93 -17.49 5.26
CA LEU A 14 21.29 -16.31 5.87
C LEU A 14 22.31 -15.17 6.04
N ALA A 15 23.51 -15.46 6.50
CA ALA A 15 24.58 -14.46 6.65
C ALA A 15 24.99 -13.85 5.31
N THR A 16 25.01 -14.63 4.23
CA THR A 16 25.33 -14.15 2.89
C THR A 16 24.19 -13.31 2.29
N ALA A 17 22.93 -13.68 2.52
CA ALA A 17 21.79 -12.90 2.07
C ALA A 17 21.65 -11.57 2.84
N VAL A 18 21.89 -11.57 4.15
CA VAL A 18 21.90 -10.36 4.98
C VAL A 18 23.10 -9.47 4.63
N ALA A 19 24.28 -10.04 4.36
CA ALA A 19 25.46 -9.29 3.92
C ALA A 19 25.26 -8.65 2.54
N LEU A 20 24.57 -9.32 1.60
CA LEU A 20 24.22 -8.74 0.29
C LEU A 20 23.23 -7.59 0.39
N LEU A 21 22.31 -7.63 1.35
CA LEU A 21 21.37 -6.53 1.62
C LEU A 21 22.08 -5.32 2.26
N LEU A 22 23.11 -5.56 3.10
CA LEU A 22 23.87 -4.50 3.77
C LEU A 22 24.95 -3.89 2.87
N THR A 23 25.56 -4.66 1.96
CA THR A 23 26.60 -4.15 1.04
C THR A 23 26.03 -3.35 -0.13
N ALA A 24 24.77 -3.54 -0.50
CA ALA A 24 24.12 -2.69 -1.50
C ALA A 24 23.87 -1.24 -1.03
N CYS A 25 24.00 -0.98 0.29
CA CYS A 25 23.89 0.36 0.88
C CYS A 25 25.24 1.04 1.18
N GLY A 26 26.39 0.39 0.95
CA GLY A 26 27.70 0.91 1.31
C GLY A 26 28.78 0.60 0.28
N GLY A 27 28.90 1.45 -0.71
CA GLY A 27 30.05 1.48 -1.62
C GLY A 27 30.90 2.72 -1.37
N GLY A 28 32.09 2.57 -0.81
CA GLY A 28 33.08 3.65 -0.69
C GLY A 28 34.10 3.38 0.40
N GLY A 29 35.27 2.86 0.02
CA GLY A 29 36.36 2.47 0.90
C GLY A 29 37.13 3.63 1.51
N GLY A 30 37.81 3.34 2.60
CA GLY A 30 38.80 4.17 3.27
C GLY A 30 39.34 3.40 4.47
N SER A 31 40.56 2.87 4.31
CA SER A 31 41.34 2.26 5.36
C SER A 31 41.64 3.25 6.47
N ASP A 32 41.50 2.86 7.76
CA ASP A 32 42.54 3.04 8.73
C ASP A 32 42.21 2.32 10.07
N THR A 33 43.20 1.65 10.52
CA THR A 33 43.63 1.00 11.77
C THR A 33 42.84 1.19 13.07
N ALA A 34 42.64 0.05 13.75
CA ALA A 34 42.22 -0.12 15.13
C ALA A 34 43.25 0.39 16.16
N PRO A 35 42.87 0.57 17.46
CA PRO A 35 43.05 -0.50 18.41
C PRO A 35 41.91 -0.71 19.44
N SER A 36 41.72 -1.94 19.86
CA SER A 36 41.13 -2.37 21.12
C SER A 36 42.23 -2.37 22.23
N PRO A 37 42.00 -2.62 23.56
CA PRO A 37 40.84 -3.21 24.22
C PRO A 37 40.50 -2.61 25.61
N GLY A 38 39.46 -3.13 26.26
CA GLY A 38 39.27 -2.92 27.70
C GLY A 38 37.98 -3.56 28.22
N ALA A 39 38.12 -4.71 28.83
CA ALA A 39 37.07 -5.45 29.53
C ALA A 39 36.86 -4.96 30.97
N GLN A 40 35.68 -5.22 31.51
CA GLN A 40 35.24 -5.51 32.89
C GLN A 40 33.85 -4.89 33.10
N GLY A 41 32.85 -5.52 33.67
CA GLY A 41 32.69 -6.68 34.48
C GLY A 41 31.34 -6.58 35.19
N ALA A 42 30.62 -7.65 35.19
CA ALA A 42 29.65 -8.18 36.16
C ALA A 42 28.73 -7.27 36.99
N ALA A 43 27.42 -7.53 37.03
CA ALA A 43 26.74 -8.39 37.98
C ALA A 43 25.21 -8.28 37.91
N ARG A 44 24.59 -9.43 37.95
CA ARG A 44 23.28 -9.89 38.39
C ARG A 44 22.43 -8.97 39.30
N THR A 45 21.07 -8.97 39.12
CA THR A 45 20.12 -9.75 39.93
C THR A 45 18.67 -9.51 39.42
N ASP A 46 18.01 -10.61 39.18
CA ASP A 46 16.74 -11.20 39.64
C ASP A 46 15.46 -10.36 39.76
N SER A 47 14.50 -10.89 39.02
CA SER A 47 13.11 -11.26 39.37
C SER A 47 12.12 -10.20 39.89
N GLN A 48 10.98 -10.07 39.24
CA GLN A 48 9.71 -10.64 39.73
C GLN A 48 8.53 -10.24 38.86
N ASN A 49 7.65 -11.22 38.66
CA ASN A 49 6.31 -11.14 38.10
C ASN A 49 5.37 -10.25 38.92
N GLY A 50 4.49 -9.52 38.23
CA GLY A 50 3.31 -8.92 38.83
C GLY A 50 2.31 -8.51 37.74
N PRO A 51 0.98 -8.69 37.94
CA PRO A 51 -0.01 -8.81 36.89
C PRO A 51 -0.53 -7.47 36.38
N GLN A 52 -0.97 -7.48 35.11
CA GLN A 52 -1.70 -6.39 34.47
C GLN A 52 -3.02 -6.10 35.20
N PRO A 53 -3.40 -4.83 35.40
CA PRO A 53 -4.75 -4.51 35.79
C PRO A 53 -5.67 -4.30 34.59
N ALA A 54 -6.87 -4.78 34.77
CA ALA A 54 -8.01 -4.70 33.88
C ALA A 54 -8.40 -3.28 33.52
N VAL A 55 -8.84 -3.11 32.28
CA VAL A 55 -9.48 -1.90 31.75
C VAL A 55 -10.88 -1.80 32.36
N ASN A 56 -11.20 -0.69 33.00
CA ASN A 56 -12.56 -0.35 33.41
C ASN A 56 -12.98 1.00 32.80
N PRO A 57 -14.29 1.20 32.48
CA PRO A 57 -14.74 2.21 31.56
C PRO A 57 -14.93 3.60 32.14
N LEU A 58 -14.81 4.58 31.28
CA LEU A 58 -15.20 5.99 31.30
C LEU A 58 -16.07 6.48 32.46
N ARG A 59 -15.53 7.48 33.17
CA ARG A 59 -16.30 8.52 33.82
C ARG A 59 -15.73 9.91 33.48
N PRO A 60 -16.57 10.93 33.31
CA PRO A 60 -16.11 12.27 32.95
C PRO A 60 -15.61 13.00 34.21
N GLY A 61 -14.43 13.59 34.08
CA GLY A 61 -13.83 14.43 35.09
C GLY A 61 -13.70 15.86 34.60
N THR A 62 -14.22 16.75 35.38
CA THR A 62 -14.30 18.20 35.24
C THR A 62 -12.95 18.89 35.40
N GLY A 63 -12.73 19.91 34.56
CA GLY A 63 -12.18 21.21 34.92
C GLY A 63 -10.70 21.38 35.23
N GLY A 64 -10.10 22.35 34.54
CA GLY A 64 -9.00 23.12 35.12
C GLY A 64 -7.87 23.52 34.18
N ALA A 65 -7.97 24.76 33.69
CA ALA A 65 -6.88 25.73 33.45
C ALA A 65 -5.62 25.33 32.66
N SER A 66 -5.52 25.98 31.52
CA SER A 66 -4.35 26.67 30.97
C SER A 66 -2.99 26.26 31.54
N ALA A 67 -2.25 25.53 30.71
CA ALA A 67 -0.81 25.68 30.61
C ALA A 67 -0.41 25.33 29.18
N THR A 68 0.17 26.30 28.49
CA THR A 68 0.84 26.13 27.21
C THR A 68 1.98 25.13 27.38
N PRO A 69 2.02 23.99 26.71
CA PRO A 69 3.24 23.20 26.63
C PRO A 69 4.10 23.75 25.51
N ALA A 70 5.32 24.09 25.87
CA ALA A 70 6.39 24.36 24.92
C ALA A 70 6.56 23.16 23.99
N GLY A 71 6.62 23.46 22.68
CA GLY A 71 7.32 22.73 21.65
C GLY A 71 7.25 21.21 21.64
N SER A 72 6.16 20.64 21.19
CA SER A 72 6.22 19.32 20.54
C SER A 72 6.68 19.58 19.10
N THR A 73 7.90 19.16 18.77
CA THR A 73 8.33 18.98 17.38
C THR A 73 7.50 17.86 16.81
N ASP A 74 6.41 18.24 16.20
CA ASP A 74 5.47 17.32 15.65
C ASP A 74 6.02 16.73 14.35
N ALA A 75 5.53 15.53 14.05
CA ALA A 75 5.92 14.72 12.90
C ALA A 75 5.64 15.39 11.53
N SER A 76 5.03 16.58 11.51
CA SER A 76 4.73 17.38 10.32
C SER A 76 5.95 18.09 9.74
N GLY A 77 6.90 18.51 10.56
CA GLY A 77 8.11 19.19 10.10
C GLY A 77 8.98 18.36 9.13
N HIS A 78 8.97 17.04 9.28
CA HIS A 78 9.73 16.15 8.39
C HIS A 78 9.12 16.00 6.99
N GLN A 79 7.82 16.19 6.84
CA GLN A 79 7.15 16.07 5.53
C GLN A 79 7.39 17.33 4.67
N ALA A 80 7.39 18.50 5.31
CA ALA A 80 7.67 19.76 4.67
C ALA A 80 9.11 19.85 4.13
N ASP A 81 10.10 19.47 4.94
CA ASP A 81 11.52 19.50 4.56
C ASP A 81 11.86 18.61 3.36
N VAL A 82 11.16 17.50 3.18
CA VAL A 82 11.43 16.57 2.07
C VAL A 82 10.85 17.07 0.76
N TRP A 83 9.70 17.76 0.80
CA TRP A 83 9.10 18.35 -0.40
C TRP A 83 9.89 19.55 -0.93
N ALA A 84 10.52 20.32 -0.04
CA ALA A 84 11.32 21.50 -0.39
C ALA A 84 12.67 21.16 -1.04
N ARG A 85 13.20 19.95 -0.83
CA ARG A 85 14.54 19.56 -1.29
C ARG A 85 14.62 19.10 -2.76
N HIS A 86 13.50 18.92 -3.44
CA HIS A 86 13.48 18.63 -4.86
C HIS A 86 13.51 19.91 -5.70
N ASP A 87 14.59 20.67 -5.61
CA ASP A 87 14.83 21.78 -6.52
C ASP A 87 15.19 21.26 -7.93
N ALA A 88 14.66 21.97 -8.92
CA ALA A 88 14.66 21.64 -10.35
C ALA A 88 16.05 21.58 -11.04
N SER A 89 17.17 21.55 -10.28
CA SER A 89 18.52 21.66 -10.85
C SER A 89 19.06 20.39 -11.53
N ASN A 90 18.33 19.27 -11.50
CA ASN A 90 18.75 17.99 -12.09
C ASN A 90 17.75 17.39 -13.09
N SER A 91 17.01 18.21 -13.81
CA SER A 91 16.27 17.69 -14.98
C SER A 91 17.22 17.67 -16.18
N PRO A 92 17.58 16.51 -16.73
CA PRO A 92 18.27 16.49 -18.02
C PRO A 92 17.33 17.05 -19.07
N ALA A 93 17.79 18.07 -19.81
CA ALA A 93 17.14 18.51 -21.02
C ALA A 93 17.02 17.29 -21.96
N GLY A 94 15.82 16.75 -22.09
CA GLY A 94 15.56 15.61 -22.92
C GLY A 94 15.71 16.01 -24.38
N ASN A 95 16.69 15.45 -25.06
CA ASN A 95 16.65 15.35 -26.50
C ASN A 95 15.48 14.47 -26.90
N GLU A 96 14.40 15.09 -27.32
CA GLU A 96 13.28 14.43 -27.96
C GLU A 96 13.77 13.78 -29.28
N ARG A 97 14.05 12.49 -29.22
CA ARG A 97 14.07 11.68 -30.44
C ARG A 97 12.62 11.26 -30.69
N SER A 98 12.12 11.78 -31.79
CA SER A 98 10.83 11.49 -32.37
C SER A 98 10.74 10.04 -32.86
N ASP A 99 10.36 9.12 -31.98
CA ASP A 99 9.67 7.92 -32.41
C ASP A 99 8.17 8.23 -32.39
N VAL A 100 7.67 8.72 -33.52
CA VAL A 100 6.24 8.98 -33.74
C VAL A 100 5.52 7.64 -33.80
N GLN A 101 5.23 7.06 -32.65
CA GLN A 101 4.22 6.02 -32.52
C GLN A 101 2.85 6.69 -32.46
N LYS A 102 1.86 6.10 -33.16
CA LYS A 102 0.49 6.61 -33.21
C LYS A 102 -0.03 6.97 -31.81
N ALA A 103 -0.35 8.26 -31.62
CA ALA A 103 -0.99 8.71 -30.40
C ALA A 103 -2.42 8.18 -30.35
N VAL A 104 -2.79 7.52 -29.26
CA VAL A 104 -4.18 7.15 -28.97
C VAL A 104 -4.80 8.26 -28.16
N SER A 105 -5.75 8.97 -28.72
CA SER A 105 -6.52 9.99 -27.98
C SER A 105 -7.66 9.33 -27.21
N SER A 106 -7.70 9.51 -25.90
CA SER A 106 -8.88 9.26 -25.10
C SER A 106 -9.24 10.55 -24.37
N GLY A 107 -10.30 11.19 -24.78
CA GLY A 107 -10.77 12.41 -24.16
C GLY A 107 -9.83 13.62 -24.32
N GLY A 108 -9.27 13.88 -25.50
CA GLY A 108 -8.47 15.08 -25.79
C GLY A 108 -7.00 15.04 -25.35
N ILE A 109 -6.60 14.15 -24.41
CA ILE A 109 -5.19 13.95 -24.03
C ILE A 109 -4.62 12.78 -24.82
N ALA A 110 -3.62 13.04 -25.67
CA ALA A 110 -2.93 12.00 -26.43
C ALA A 110 -1.81 11.37 -25.59
N TYR A 111 -1.82 10.05 -25.49
CA TYR A 111 -0.72 9.27 -24.90
C TYR A 111 -0.03 8.45 -25.99
N PRO A 112 1.30 8.25 -25.90
CA PRO A 112 1.98 7.33 -26.80
C PRO A 112 1.38 5.91 -26.68
N ASP A 113 1.22 5.25 -27.80
CA ASP A 113 0.79 3.85 -27.83
C ASP A 113 1.98 2.93 -27.61
N TRP A 114 2.35 2.72 -26.34
CA TRP A 114 3.50 1.92 -25.94
C TRP A 114 3.29 0.44 -26.27
N THR A 115 3.85 -0.02 -27.38
CA THR A 115 3.90 -1.46 -27.70
C THR A 115 4.86 -2.17 -26.76
N LEU A 116 4.40 -3.27 -26.18
CA LEU A 116 5.17 -4.13 -25.28
C LEU A 116 5.74 -5.30 -26.10
N GLY A 117 6.85 -5.06 -26.78
CA GLY A 117 7.42 -5.95 -27.79
C GLY A 117 8.06 -7.23 -27.25
N SER A 118 8.23 -7.33 -25.92
CA SER A 118 8.87 -8.49 -25.30
C SER A 118 8.14 -8.92 -24.01
N ARG A 119 8.32 -10.21 -23.62
CA ARG A 119 7.83 -10.74 -22.34
C ARG A 119 8.34 -9.92 -21.13
N ARG A 120 9.55 -9.36 -21.21
CA ARG A 120 10.14 -8.53 -20.15
C ARG A 120 9.42 -7.20 -20.02
N GLU A 121 9.09 -6.53 -21.12
CA GLU A 121 8.32 -5.28 -21.11
C GLU A 121 6.89 -5.49 -20.63
N ALA A 122 6.23 -6.56 -21.07
CA ALA A 122 4.90 -6.95 -20.60
C ALA A 122 4.91 -7.24 -19.08
N SER A 123 5.87 -8.04 -18.60
CA SER A 123 6.05 -8.33 -17.17
C SER A 123 6.25 -7.06 -16.36
N ARG A 124 7.12 -6.15 -16.82
CA ARG A 124 7.41 -4.90 -16.14
C ARG A 124 6.20 -3.98 -16.03
N PHE A 125 5.46 -3.81 -17.12
CA PHE A 125 4.23 -3.02 -17.13
C PHE A 125 3.21 -3.58 -16.13
N LEU A 126 2.99 -4.90 -16.14
CA LEU A 126 2.08 -5.59 -15.24
C LEU A 126 2.52 -5.49 -13.77
N ALA A 127 3.84 -5.48 -13.49
CA ALA A 127 4.35 -5.29 -12.14
C ALA A 127 4.01 -3.90 -11.54
N GLN A 128 3.78 -2.89 -12.39
CA GLN A 128 3.33 -1.56 -11.97
C GLN A 128 1.80 -1.46 -11.88
N ALA A 129 1.10 -2.04 -12.88
CA ALA A 129 -0.32 -1.84 -13.09
C ALA A 129 -1.23 -2.90 -12.42
N SER A 130 -0.65 -3.97 -11.84
CA SER A 130 -1.36 -5.08 -11.22
C SER A 130 -0.73 -5.50 -9.90
N PHE A 131 -1.24 -6.57 -9.29
CA PHE A 131 -0.61 -7.23 -8.14
C PHE A 131 0.56 -8.17 -8.53
N GLY A 132 1.04 -8.05 -9.75
CA GLY A 132 2.11 -8.81 -10.35
C GLY A 132 1.67 -9.53 -11.63
N PRO A 133 2.58 -9.75 -12.58
CA PRO A 133 2.31 -10.49 -13.81
C PRO A 133 1.99 -11.95 -13.51
N SER A 134 1.07 -12.53 -14.32
CA SER A 134 0.93 -13.98 -14.48
C SER A 134 1.51 -14.43 -15.81
N PRO A 135 1.87 -15.71 -15.99
CA PRO A 135 2.37 -16.20 -17.29
C PRO A 135 1.40 -15.95 -18.44
N SER A 136 0.09 -16.13 -18.20
CA SER A 136 -0.97 -15.86 -19.18
C SER A 136 -1.09 -14.38 -19.53
N ASP A 137 -1.02 -13.49 -18.53
CA ASP A 137 -1.08 -12.04 -18.77
C ASP A 137 0.14 -11.56 -19.57
N ILE A 138 1.35 -12.07 -19.24
CA ILE A 138 2.57 -11.75 -19.98
C ILE A 138 2.41 -12.18 -21.44
N THR A 139 1.93 -13.40 -21.69
CA THR A 139 1.75 -13.92 -23.04
C THR A 139 0.72 -13.10 -23.82
N ALA A 140 -0.42 -12.80 -23.22
CA ALA A 140 -1.50 -12.03 -23.85
C ALA A 140 -1.09 -10.59 -24.17
N LEU A 141 -0.18 -10.02 -23.36
CA LEU A 141 0.22 -8.62 -23.49
C LEU A 141 1.46 -8.43 -24.37
N THR A 142 2.26 -9.48 -24.57
CA THR A 142 3.44 -9.42 -25.47
C THR A 142 3.01 -9.16 -26.90
N GLY A 143 3.53 -8.11 -27.52
CA GLY A 143 3.15 -7.64 -28.85
C GLY A 143 1.91 -6.75 -28.89
N SER A 144 1.21 -6.56 -27.75
CA SER A 144 0.09 -5.64 -27.59
C SER A 144 0.56 -4.30 -27.04
N THR A 145 -0.37 -3.36 -26.79
CA THR A 145 -0.03 -2.06 -26.23
C THR A 145 -0.48 -1.94 -24.77
N ALA A 146 0.26 -1.13 -23.99
CA ALA A 146 -0.07 -0.83 -22.61
C ALA A 146 -1.46 -0.19 -22.48
N ASN A 147 -1.80 0.71 -23.42
CA ASN A 147 -3.10 1.38 -23.42
C ASN A 147 -4.26 0.40 -23.71
N ALA A 148 -4.12 -0.51 -24.66
CA ALA A 148 -5.15 -1.51 -24.95
C ALA A 148 -5.48 -2.37 -23.72
N TRP A 149 -4.48 -2.74 -22.93
CA TRP A 149 -4.69 -3.47 -21.68
C TRP A 149 -5.42 -2.61 -20.64
N ILE A 150 -5.05 -1.33 -20.49
CA ILE A 150 -5.71 -0.41 -19.56
C ILE A 150 -7.20 -0.27 -19.92
N GLU A 151 -7.52 -0.06 -21.20
CA GLU A 151 -8.91 0.05 -21.67
C GLU A 151 -9.69 -1.23 -21.42
N GLN A 152 -9.11 -2.39 -21.68
CA GLN A 152 -9.72 -3.67 -21.33
C GLN A 152 -10.01 -3.78 -19.84
N GLN A 153 -9.08 -3.35 -18.98
CA GLN A 153 -9.25 -3.39 -17.53
C GLN A 153 -10.35 -2.43 -17.04
N PHE A 154 -10.53 -1.28 -17.67
CA PHE A 154 -11.62 -0.36 -17.34
C PHE A 154 -13.01 -0.97 -17.57
N GLY A 155 -13.13 -1.88 -18.53
CA GLY A 155 -14.37 -2.59 -18.84
C GLY A 155 -14.67 -3.81 -17.95
N LYS A 156 -13.71 -4.26 -17.11
CA LYS A 156 -13.93 -5.44 -16.26
C LYS A 156 -14.80 -5.13 -15.05
N GLY A 157 -15.72 -6.05 -14.72
CA GLY A 157 -16.48 -6.01 -13.47
C GLY A 157 -15.58 -6.10 -12.25
N GLY A 158 -15.99 -5.45 -11.16
CA GLY A 158 -15.22 -5.42 -9.92
C GLY A 158 -15.46 -6.63 -9.03
N THR A 159 -14.40 -7.15 -8.44
CA THR A 159 -14.45 -8.15 -7.37
C THR A 159 -14.82 -7.46 -6.04
N SER A 160 -15.75 -8.04 -5.27
CA SER A 160 -16.22 -7.51 -3.98
C SER A 160 -15.80 -8.40 -2.83
N LEU A 161 -15.14 -7.84 -1.83
CA LEU A 161 -14.75 -8.53 -0.60
C LEU A 161 -15.98 -8.97 0.19
N VAL A 162 -17.00 -8.11 0.29
CA VAL A 162 -18.25 -8.44 1.01
C VAL A 162 -18.93 -9.64 0.38
N ASN A 163 -19.01 -9.71 -0.96
CA ASN A 163 -19.61 -10.86 -1.65
C ASN A 163 -18.83 -12.15 -1.43
N ILE A 164 -17.49 -12.08 -1.43
CA ILE A 164 -16.62 -13.21 -1.14
C ILE A 164 -16.89 -13.71 0.29
N MET A 165 -16.88 -12.81 1.28
CA MET A 165 -17.14 -13.14 2.68
C MET A 165 -18.53 -13.80 2.86
N ASN A 166 -19.57 -13.24 2.24
CA ASN A 166 -20.92 -13.79 2.28
C ASN A 166 -20.98 -15.20 1.67
N THR A 167 -20.31 -15.41 0.53
CA THR A 167 -20.24 -16.72 -0.12
C THR A 167 -19.53 -17.74 0.77
N TRP A 168 -18.44 -17.36 1.41
CA TRP A 168 -17.70 -18.25 2.32
C TRP A 168 -18.49 -18.54 3.59
N GLN A 169 -19.15 -17.54 4.16
CA GLN A 169 -20.02 -17.71 5.32
C GLN A 169 -21.17 -18.67 5.02
N ALA A 170 -21.86 -18.51 3.88
CA ALA A 170 -22.94 -19.40 3.47
C ALA A 170 -22.46 -20.86 3.29
N ARG A 171 -21.27 -21.05 2.72
CA ARG A 171 -20.68 -22.38 2.49
C ARG A 171 -20.24 -23.08 3.78
N ARG A 172 -19.65 -22.33 4.73
CA ARG A 172 -19.12 -22.88 5.99
C ARG A 172 -20.15 -22.96 7.11
N GLY A 173 -21.25 -22.22 7.00
CA GLY A 173 -22.24 -22.08 8.08
C GLY A 173 -21.77 -21.23 9.27
N ASN A 174 -20.61 -20.59 9.17
CA ASN A 174 -20.07 -19.72 10.21
C ASN A 174 -19.35 -18.51 9.63
N ASP A 175 -19.17 -17.48 10.46
CA ASP A 175 -18.45 -16.25 10.15
C ASP A 175 -17.11 -16.24 10.92
N ARG A 176 -15.99 -16.17 10.20
CA ARG A 176 -14.65 -16.02 10.77
C ARG A 176 -14.26 -14.56 11.01
N LYS A 177 -15.22 -13.66 10.86
CA LYS A 177 -15.09 -12.25 11.21
C LYS A 177 -13.92 -11.55 10.49
N LEU A 178 -13.06 -10.89 11.25
CA LEU A 178 -11.96 -10.08 10.69
C LEU A 178 -10.98 -10.88 9.83
N GLN A 179 -10.77 -12.16 10.12
CA GLN A 179 -9.91 -13.01 9.29
C GLN A 179 -10.48 -13.15 7.88
N ASP A 180 -11.80 -13.31 7.72
CA ASP A 180 -12.43 -13.40 6.40
C ASP A 180 -12.25 -12.13 5.57
N THR A 181 -12.19 -10.96 6.20
CA THR A 181 -11.90 -9.70 5.49
C THR A 181 -10.50 -9.73 4.84
N HIS A 182 -9.49 -10.17 5.59
CA HIS A 182 -8.11 -10.23 5.09
C HIS A 182 -7.92 -11.38 4.09
N ASP A 183 -8.53 -12.54 4.35
CA ASP A 183 -8.52 -13.68 3.43
C ASP A 183 -9.19 -13.31 2.10
N ALA A 184 -10.32 -12.58 2.13
CA ALA A 184 -11.02 -12.08 0.94
C ALA A 184 -10.14 -11.09 0.14
N TRP A 185 -9.39 -10.23 0.82
CA TRP A 185 -8.43 -9.34 0.15
C TRP A 185 -7.34 -10.13 -0.59
N TRP A 186 -6.74 -11.15 0.06
CA TRP A 186 -5.76 -12.01 -0.60
C TRP A 186 -6.35 -12.69 -1.85
N TYR A 187 -7.57 -13.22 -1.75
CA TYR A 187 -8.25 -13.78 -2.91
C TYR A 187 -8.49 -12.75 -4.01
N ALA A 188 -8.96 -11.56 -3.68
CA ALA A 188 -9.24 -10.50 -4.65
C ALA A 188 -7.99 -10.09 -5.44
N THR A 189 -6.79 -10.16 -4.84
CA THR A 189 -5.53 -9.84 -5.54
C THR A 189 -5.20 -10.80 -6.68
N THR A 190 -5.82 -11.96 -6.74
CA THR A 190 -5.62 -12.96 -7.81
C THR A 190 -6.67 -12.89 -8.91
N GLN A 191 -7.73 -12.08 -8.75
CA GLN A 191 -8.85 -12.03 -9.68
C GLN A 191 -8.54 -11.23 -10.96
N HIS A 192 -9.47 -11.24 -11.90
CA HIS A 192 -9.28 -10.73 -13.27
C HIS A 192 -9.27 -9.20 -13.40
N ASP A 193 -9.84 -8.47 -12.43
CA ASP A 193 -9.95 -7.01 -12.41
C ASP A 193 -8.71 -6.33 -11.78
N GLN A 194 -7.54 -6.73 -12.23
CA GLN A 194 -6.24 -6.43 -11.64
C GLN A 194 -5.97 -4.93 -11.45
N LEU A 195 -6.21 -4.13 -12.49
CA LEU A 195 -5.97 -2.69 -12.41
C LEU A 195 -6.90 -2.04 -11.36
N ARG A 196 -8.17 -2.46 -11.32
CA ARG A 196 -9.14 -1.95 -10.34
C ARG A 196 -8.69 -2.23 -8.91
N GLN A 197 -8.31 -3.47 -8.64
CA GLN A 197 -7.87 -3.89 -7.31
C GLN A 197 -6.54 -3.22 -6.93
N ARG A 198 -5.62 -3.05 -7.87
CA ARG A 198 -4.34 -2.38 -7.64
C ARG A 198 -4.52 -0.88 -7.34
N ILE A 199 -5.44 -0.20 -8.03
CA ILE A 199 -5.81 1.19 -7.75
C ILE A 199 -6.53 1.28 -6.40
N ALA A 200 -7.49 0.39 -6.10
CA ALA A 200 -8.17 0.35 -4.80
C ALA A 200 -7.17 0.20 -3.64
N TYR A 201 -6.18 -0.66 -3.79
CA TYR A 201 -5.10 -0.80 -2.81
C TYR A 201 -4.27 0.49 -2.67
N SER A 202 -3.95 1.17 -3.77
CA SER A 202 -3.27 2.47 -3.71
C SER A 202 -4.11 3.53 -3.01
N LEU A 203 -5.42 3.56 -3.27
CA LEU A 203 -6.37 4.46 -2.61
C LEU A 203 -6.51 4.15 -1.12
N SER A 204 -6.51 2.87 -0.72
CA SER A 204 -6.57 2.48 0.71
C SER A 204 -5.35 2.92 1.51
N GLN A 205 -4.25 3.22 0.85
CA GLN A 205 -3.03 3.76 1.44
C GLN A 205 -3.00 5.31 1.49
N ILE A 206 -3.96 5.97 0.85
CA ILE A 206 -4.16 7.43 0.90
C ILE A 206 -5.34 7.74 1.82
N PHE A 207 -6.49 7.14 1.56
CA PHE A 207 -7.70 7.23 2.36
C PHE A 207 -7.71 6.11 3.40
N VAL A 208 -6.87 6.28 4.41
CA VAL A 208 -6.56 5.19 5.35
C VAL A 208 -7.73 4.92 6.29
N VAL A 209 -8.12 3.66 6.35
CA VAL A 209 -8.91 3.06 7.43
C VAL A 209 -8.15 1.83 7.90
N SER A 210 -7.94 1.71 9.21
CA SER A 210 -7.23 0.57 9.79
C SER A 210 -8.14 -0.26 10.69
N SER A 211 -8.12 -1.57 10.47
CA SER A 211 -8.78 -2.56 11.33
C SER A 211 -7.91 -2.99 12.53
N SER A 212 -6.85 -2.26 12.85
CA SER A 212 -6.06 -2.49 14.07
C SER A 212 -6.66 -1.84 15.32
N GLY A 213 -7.69 -0.99 15.18
CA GLY A 213 -8.44 -0.32 16.25
C GLY A 213 -9.94 -0.65 16.17
N ASP A 214 -10.78 0.36 16.49
CA ASP A 214 -12.24 0.20 16.63
C ASP A 214 -12.95 -0.35 15.38
N ALA A 215 -12.41 -0.09 14.17
CA ALA A 215 -12.95 -0.67 12.95
C ALA A 215 -12.86 -2.20 12.91
N SER A 216 -12.04 -2.84 13.76
CA SER A 216 -11.96 -4.30 13.90
C SER A 216 -13.27 -4.95 14.32
N HIS A 217 -14.14 -4.21 14.99
CA HIS A 217 -15.47 -4.66 15.41
C HIS A 217 -16.47 -4.76 14.23
N TYR A 218 -16.10 -4.25 13.04
CA TYR A 218 -16.94 -4.18 11.84
C TYR A 218 -16.28 -4.83 10.63
N PRO A 219 -16.03 -6.16 10.62
CA PRO A 219 -15.31 -6.82 9.52
C PRO A 219 -15.92 -6.58 8.14
N LYS A 220 -17.27 -6.67 8.02
CA LYS A 220 -17.98 -6.38 6.76
C LYS A 220 -17.96 -4.89 6.42
N GLY A 221 -17.93 -4.02 7.42
CA GLY A 221 -17.74 -2.59 7.23
C GLY A 221 -16.37 -2.28 6.61
N VAL A 222 -15.29 -2.88 7.12
CA VAL A 222 -13.93 -2.74 6.55
C VAL A 222 -13.88 -3.29 5.12
N ALA A 223 -14.48 -4.45 4.86
CA ALA A 223 -14.59 -5.01 3.51
C ALA A 223 -15.37 -4.09 2.57
N SER A 224 -16.49 -3.52 3.04
CA SER A 224 -17.33 -2.60 2.29
C SER A 224 -16.62 -1.28 1.98
N TYR A 225 -15.75 -0.81 2.90
CA TYR A 225 -14.90 0.36 2.67
C TYR A 225 -13.92 0.11 1.51
N TYR A 226 -13.26 -1.05 1.50
CA TYR A 226 -12.38 -1.41 0.38
C TYR A 226 -13.17 -1.57 -0.93
N ASP A 227 -14.35 -2.18 -0.90
CA ASP A 227 -15.24 -2.30 -2.06
C ASP A 227 -15.67 -0.93 -2.59
N MET A 228 -15.89 0.06 -1.70
CA MET A 228 -16.19 1.43 -2.08
C MET A 228 -15.00 2.08 -2.82
N LEU A 229 -13.77 1.89 -2.34
CA LEU A 229 -12.57 2.35 -3.03
C LEU A 229 -12.41 1.68 -4.41
N ALA A 230 -12.70 0.37 -4.50
CA ALA A 230 -12.65 -0.37 -5.77
C ALA A 230 -13.72 0.10 -6.78
N ARG A 231 -14.93 0.44 -6.32
CA ARG A 231 -15.97 1.04 -7.19
C ARG A 231 -15.52 2.38 -7.74
N ASN A 232 -14.90 3.21 -6.91
CA ASN A 232 -14.43 4.55 -7.29
C ASN A 232 -13.06 4.56 -8.00
N ALA A 233 -12.40 3.41 -8.16
CA ALA A 233 -11.06 3.32 -8.75
C ALA A 233 -10.97 3.94 -10.15
N PHE A 234 -12.05 3.93 -10.92
CA PHE A 234 -12.17 4.45 -12.29
C PHE A 234 -13.24 5.54 -12.43
N GLY A 235 -13.71 6.08 -11.31
CA GLY A 235 -14.73 7.12 -11.24
C GLY A 235 -14.16 8.53 -11.24
N ASN A 236 -14.81 9.42 -10.50
CA ASN A 236 -14.38 10.79 -10.29
C ASN A 236 -13.91 11.01 -8.85
N PHE A 237 -12.81 11.72 -8.66
CA PHE A 237 -12.22 11.99 -7.35
C PHE A 237 -13.17 12.73 -6.40
N ARG A 238 -14.02 13.63 -6.93
CA ARG A 238 -15.02 14.33 -6.09
C ARG A 238 -16.02 13.35 -5.48
N GLN A 239 -16.50 12.37 -6.28
CA GLN A 239 -17.40 11.32 -5.79
C GLN A 239 -16.68 10.40 -4.79
N LEU A 240 -15.43 10.00 -5.10
CA LEU A 240 -14.60 9.24 -4.17
C LEU A 240 -14.47 9.96 -2.83
N LEU A 241 -14.16 11.25 -2.81
CA LEU A 241 -14.02 12.05 -1.60
C LEU A 241 -15.33 12.09 -0.79
N GLN A 242 -16.48 12.19 -1.46
CA GLN A 242 -17.78 12.13 -0.81
C GLN A 242 -18.07 10.74 -0.21
N ASP A 243 -17.83 9.68 -0.97
CA ASP A 243 -18.05 8.31 -0.51
C ASP A 243 -17.15 7.97 0.68
N VAL A 244 -15.88 8.43 0.68
CA VAL A 244 -14.96 8.32 1.81
C VAL A 244 -15.51 9.08 3.03
N THR A 245 -15.95 10.34 2.86
CA THR A 245 -16.50 11.17 3.93
C THR A 245 -17.71 10.52 4.60
N LEU A 246 -18.58 9.92 3.80
CA LEU A 246 -19.84 9.35 4.27
C LEU A 246 -19.71 7.87 4.69
N HIS A 247 -18.59 7.22 4.47
CA HIS A 247 -18.45 5.82 4.85
C HIS A 247 -18.30 5.68 6.38
N PRO A 248 -19.12 4.84 7.05
CA PRO A 248 -19.10 4.74 8.52
C PRO A 248 -17.75 4.26 9.06
N MET A 249 -16.99 3.46 8.31
CA MET A 249 -15.65 3.02 8.76
C MET A 249 -14.64 4.16 8.79
N MET A 250 -14.75 5.14 7.88
CA MET A 250 -13.98 6.37 7.97
C MET A 250 -14.46 7.21 9.16
N GLY A 251 -15.78 7.25 9.38
CA GLY A 251 -16.37 7.93 10.55
C GLY A 251 -15.91 7.34 11.88
N VAL A 252 -15.81 6.02 11.99
CA VAL A 252 -15.26 5.33 13.19
C VAL A 252 -13.77 5.61 13.32
N TYR A 253 -13.01 5.51 12.25
CA TYR A 253 -11.55 5.63 12.28
C TYR A 253 -11.06 7.05 12.60
N LEU A 254 -11.71 8.07 12.02
CA LEU A 254 -11.38 9.48 12.22
C LEU A 254 -12.41 10.23 13.08
N THR A 255 -13.18 9.50 13.88
CA THR A 255 -14.03 9.99 14.99
C THR A 255 -15.13 10.99 14.62
N HIS A 256 -15.43 11.19 13.31
CA HIS A 256 -16.50 12.12 12.92
C HIS A 256 -17.90 11.48 12.83
N ILE A 257 -18.03 10.16 13.01
CA ILE A 257 -19.32 9.53 13.22
C ILE A 257 -19.84 9.86 14.63
N GLY A 258 -21.04 10.40 14.73
CA GLY A 258 -21.59 10.86 16.01
C GLY A 258 -20.96 12.15 16.52
N ASN A 259 -20.16 12.86 15.71
CA ASN A 259 -19.61 14.17 16.06
C ASN A 259 -20.74 15.20 16.16
N GLN A 260 -20.79 15.92 17.29
CA GLN A 260 -21.84 16.86 17.62
C GLN A 260 -21.36 18.31 17.49
N LYS A 261 -22.34 19.21 17.26
CA LYS A 261 -22.13 20.63 17.38
C LYS A 261 -21.63 21.01 18.76
N GLU A 262 -21.11 22.20 18.88
CA GLU A 262 -20.66 22.83 20.11
C GLU A 262 -21.75 22.86 21.16
N ARG A 263 -21.35 22.70 22.43
CA ARG A 263 -22.23 22.87 23.61
C ARG A 263 -21.66 23.93 24.51
N TYR A 264 -22.56 24.67 25.12
CA TYR A 264 -22.26 25.71 26.09
C TYR A 264 -22.98 25.42 27.42
N ASN A 265 -22.39 25.80 28.53
CA ASN A 265 -23.05 25.78 29.83
C ASN A 265 -23.99 27.00 30.00
N SER A 266 -24.66 27.09 31.14
CA SER A 266 -25.56 28.21 31.46
C SER A 266 -24.83 29.56 31.58
N ALA A 267 -23.53 29.57 31.79
CA ALA A 267 -22.69 30.77 31.83
C ALA A 267 -22.20 31.18 30.43
N GLY A 268 -22.54 30.44 29.36
CA GLY A 268 -22.09 30.71 28.00
C GLY A 268 -20.67 30.19 27.68
N GLU A 269 -20.09 29.39 28.56
CA GLU A 269 -18.76 28.82 28.34
C GLU A 269 -18.85 27.55 27.49
N LEU A 270 -17.93 27.39 26.53
CA LEU A 270 -17.85 26.22 25.67
C LEU A 270 -17.46 24.98 26.49
N THR A 271 -18.36 23.99 26.58
CA THR A 271 -18.15 22.74 27.32
C THR A 271 -17.80 21.55 26.37
N GLN A 272 -18.13 21.66 25.09
CA GLN A 272 -17.79 20.66 24.07
C GLN A 272 -17.60 21.38 22.74
N ALA A 273 -16.43 21.19 22.13
CA ALA A 273 -16.14 21.57 20.75
C ALA A 273 -16.42 20.40 19.79
N PRO A 274 -16.72 20.67 18.51
CA PRO A 274 -16.71 19.64 17.47
C PRO A 274 -15.35 18.94 17.38
N ASP A 275 -15.36 17.65 17.09
CA ASP A 275 -14.12 16.88 16.84
C ASP A 275 -13.46 17.35 15.53
N GLU A 276 -12.16 17.63 15.59
CA GLU A 276 -11.36 18.20 14.49
C GLU A 276 -10.63 17.14 13.66
N ASN A 277 -10.59 15.88 14.10
CA ASN A 277 -9.71 14.86 13.54
C ASN A 277 -9.94 14.69 12.02
N TYR A 278 -11.18 14.42 11.59
CA TYR A 278 -11.49 14.28 10.17
C TYR A 278 -11.26 15.59 9.39
N ALA A 279 -11.58 16.73 9.96
CA ALA A 279 -11.35 18.04 9.32
C ALA A 279 -9.88 18.28 9.01
N ARG A 280 -8.99 17.91 9.92
CA ARG A 280 -7.55 17.98 9.75
C ARG A 280 -7.07 17.02 8.65
N GLU A 281 -7.48 15.75 8.73
CA GLU A 281 -6.96 14.72 7.83
C GLU A 281 -7.51 14.83 6.41
N VAL A 282 -8.74 15.30 6.23
CA VAL A 282 -9.27 15.53 4.87
C VAL A 282 -8.49 16.62 4.13
N MET A 283 -7.98 17.63 4.83
CA MET A 283 -7.07 18.63 4.26
C MET A 283 -5.65 18.09 4.12
N GLN A 284 -5.07 17.58 5.21
CA GLN A 284 -3.65 17.25 5.30
C GLN A 284 -3.25 16.03 4.46
N LEU A 285 -4.00 14.93 4.60
CA LEU A 285 -3.61 13.64 4.02
C LEU A 285 -4.37 13.28 2.75
N PHE A 286 -5.62 13.74 2.61
CA PHE A 286 -6.48 13.25 1.53
C PHE A 286 -6.54 14.20 0.33
N THR A 287 -6.33 15.53 0.52
CA THR A 287 -6.59 16.49 -0.55
C THR A 287 -5.47 17.49 -0.81
N ILE A 288 -5.15 18.39 0.12
CA ILE A 288 -4.35 19.59 -0.20
C ILE A 288 -2.94 19.58 0.40
N GLY A 289 -2.67 18.75 1.41
CA GLY A 289 -1.38 18.72 2.09
C GLY A 289 -1.14 19.97 2.96
N LEU A 290 0.07 20.08 3.53
CA LEU A 290 0.43 21.16 4.45
C LEU A 290 0.89 22.43 3.74
N GLU A 291 1.46 22.30 2.54
CA GLU A 291 2.12 23.40 1.83
C GLU A 291 1.51 23.62 0.45
N GLN A 292 1.46 24.86 0.02
CA GLN A 292 1.01 25.19 -1.32
C GLN A 292 1.99 24.70 -2.38
N LEU A 293 1.44 24.06 -3.42
CA LEU A 293 2.21 23.46 -4.50
C LEU A 293 1.98 24.20 -5.83
N ASN A 294 3.02 24.24 -6.65
CA ASN A 294 2.89 24.45 -8.08
C ASN A 294 2.31 23.18 -8.74
N THR A 295 1.82 23.29 -9.97
CA THR A 295 1.24 22.17 -10.70
C THR A 295 2.23 21.01 -10.89
N ASP A 296 3.53 21.29 -10.88
CA ASP A 296 4.61 20.30 -10.98
C ASP A 296 4.99 19.66 -9.64
N GLY A 297 4.25 19.97 -8.56
CA GLY A 297 4.46 19.44 -7.23
C GLY A 297 5.61 20.10 -6.45
N THR A 298 6.26 21.15 -6.98
CA THR A 298 7.23 21.94 -6.23
C THR A 298 6.52 22.85 -5.24
N VAL A 299 7.13 23.06 -4.06
CA VAL A 299 6.54 23.87 -2.99
C VAL A 299 6.61 25.35 -3.35
N LYS A 300 5.48 26.05 -3.18
CA LYS A 300 5.43 27.52 -3.28
C LYS A 300 6.06 28.15 -2.05
N LYS A 301 6.87 29.19 -2.27
CA LYS A 301 7.55 29.93 -1.21
C LYS A 301 7.11 31.39 -1.18
N ASP A 302 7.10 31.98 0.02
CA ASP A 302 6.88 33.40 0.23
C ASP A 302 8.10 34.24 -0.21
N GLY A 303 8.02 35.58 -0.07
CA GLY A 303 9.09 36.48 -0.40
C GLY A 303 10.37 36.29 0.43
N ASN A 304 10.33 35.55 1.52
CA ASN A 304 11.46 35.20 2.38
C ASN A 304 11.98 33.77 2.13
N GLY A 305 11.47 33.08 1.11
CA GLY A 305 11.86 31.71 0.76
C GLY A 305 11.26 30.62 1.65
N ARG A 306 10.27 30.93 2.49
CA ARG A 306 9.60 29.95 3.37
C ARG A 306 8.40 29.32 2.67
N PRO A 307 8.13 28.01 2.88
CA PRO A 307 6.92 27.36 2.39
C PRO A 307 5.65 28.13 2.80
N ILE A 308 4.70 28.23 1.89
CA ILE A 308 3.39 28.84 2.16
C ILE A 308 2.44 27.75 2.63
N PRO A 309 1.84 27.83 3.85
CA PRO A 309 0.89 26.83 4.33
C PRO A 309 -0.39 26.85 3.48
N THR A 310 -1.04 25.70 3.37
CA THR A 310 -2.34 25.56 2.66
C THR A 310 -3.51 26.01 3.52
N TYR A 311 -3.45 25.78 4.82
CA TYR A 311 -4.52 26.09 5.78
C TYR A 311 -3.95 26.44 7.15
N GLY A 312 -4.78 27.05 7.99
CA GLY A 312 -4.47 27.36 9.38
C GLY A 312 -5.45 26.67 10.33
N ASN A 313 -5.29 26.95 11.64
CA ASN A 313 -6.15 26.33 12.66
C ASN A 313 -7.62 26.76 12.53
N ASP A 314 -7.87 28.00 12.12
CA ASP A 314 -9.24 28.50 11.91
C ASP A 314 -9.98 27.72 10.80
N ASP A 315 -9.25 27.29 9.76
CA ASP A 315 -9.80 26.43 8.70
C ASP A 315 -10.20 25.06 9.25
N VAL A 316 -9.38 24.48 10.15
CA VAL A 316 -9.65 23.20 10.81
C VAL A 316 -10.93 23.32 11.66
N MET A 317 -11.02 24.35 12.50
CA MET A 317 -12.20 24.59 13.35
C MET A 317 -13.46 24.83 12.52
N GLY A 318 -13.36 25.59 11.42
CA GLY A 318 -14.46 25.82 10.49
C GLY A 318 -14.97 24.52 9.85
N LEU A 319 -14.08 23.69 9.36
CA LEU A 319 -14.43 22.38 8.80
C LEU A 319 -14.92 21.38 9.84
N ALA A 320 -14.40 21.41 11.08
CA ALA A 320 -14.89 20.56 12.17
C ALA A 320 -16.39 20.79 12.40
N ARG A 321 -16.85 22.04 12.36
CA ARG A 321 -18.29 22.37 12.42
C ARG A 321 -19.08 21.82 11.24
N VAL A 322 -18.51 21.81 10.03
CA VAL A 322 -19.15 21.25 8.83
C VAL A 322 -19.40 19.75 9.01
N PHE A 323 -18.46 19.00 9.58
CA PHE A 323 -18.57 17.53 9.70
C PHE A 323 -19.31 17.07 10.97
N THR A 324 -20.03 17.98 11.67
CA THR A 324 -20.95 17.60 12.74
C THR A 324 -22.28 17.07 12.20
N GLY A 325 -22.99 16.25 12.98
CA GLY A 325 -24.32 15.76 12.65
C GLY A 325 -24.35 14.58 11.66
N LEU A 326 -23.22 13.93 11.39
CA LEU A 326 -23.15 12.68 10.64
C LEU A 326 -23.17 11.48 11.58
N SER A 327 -23.99 10.46 11.30
CA SER A 327 -23.96 9.20 12.03
C SER A 327 -24.59 8.05 11.23
N TRP A 328 -24.76 6.92 11.92
CA TRP A 328 -25.23 5.66 11.36
C TRP A 328 -26.55 5.79 10.60
N SER A 329 -26.68 5.07 9.48
CA SER A 329 -27.89 5.01 8.69
C SER A 329 -28.93 4.09 9.32
N GLY A 330 -29.79 4.66 10.16
CA GLY A 330 -30.96 3.99 10.74
C GLY A 330 -32.28 4.42 10.07
N ASN A 331 -33.37 3.71 10.39
CA ASN A 331 -34.71 4.05 9.92
C ASN A 331 -35.28 5.31 10.58
N ALA A 332 -34.76 5.67 11.75
CA ALA A 332 -35.18 6.86 12.49
C ALA A 332 -33.98 7.80 12.70
N ARG A 333 -34.26 9.12 12.69
CA ARG A 333 -33.29 10.16 13.04
C ARG A 333 -33.32 10.46 14.56
N SER A 334 -33.37 9.40 15.36
CA SER A 334 -33.48 9.50 16.81
C SER A 334 -32.11 9.68 17.49
N HIS A 335 -32.14 10.16 18.74
CA HIS A 335 -30.97 10.20 19.61
C HIS A 335 -30.29 8.83 19.75
N GLY A 336 -31.08 7.76 19.95
CA GLY A 336 -30.57 6.41 20.07
C GLY A 336 -29.83 5.92 18.83
N CYS A 337 -30.28 6.28 17.63
CA CYS A 337 -29.60 5.90 16.38
C CYS A 337 -28.36 6.75 16.13
N PHE A 338 -28.35 8.02 16.53
CA PHE A 338 -27.16 8.87 16.43
C PHE A 338 -25.99 8.33 17.27
N PHE A 339 -26.27 7.93 18.52
CA PHE A 339 -25.27 7.42 19.45
C PHE A 339 -25.15 5.88 19.46
N ARG A 340 -25.86 5.18 18.58
CA ARG A 340 -25.86 3.71 18.51
C ARG A 340 -26.20 3.03 19.86
N THR A 341 -27.20 3.56 20.57
CA THR A 341 -27.68 2.92 21.80
C THR A 341 -28.43 1.62 21.51
N SER A 342 -28.61 0.77 22.52
CA SER A 342 -29.34 -0.50 22.43
C SER A 342 -30.74 -0.37 21.83
N ALA A 343 -31.41 0.76 22.06
CA ALA A 343 -32.74 1.06 21.50
C ALA A 343 -32.79 1.18 19.97
N CYS A 344 -31.64 1.28 19.29
CA CYS A 344 -31.57 1.44 17.85
C CYS A 344 -30.82 0.29 17.14
N LEU A 345 -30.29 -0.71 17.83
CA LEU A 345 -29.41 -1.71 17.22
C LEU A 345 -30.09 -2.48 16.07
N ASP A 346 -31.36 -2.84 16.19
CA ASP A 346 -32.10 -3.55 15.14
C ASP A 346 -32.27 -2.70 13.87
N ALA A 347 -32.51 -1.40 14.04
CA ALA A 347 -32.61 -0.44 12.93
C ALA A 347 -31.26 -0.17 12.25
N LEU A 348 -30.15 -0.47 12.94
CA LEU A 348 -28.78 -0.28 12.49
C LEU A 348 -28.14 -1.58 11.93
N LYS A 349 -28.91 -2.64 11.71
CA LYS A 349 -28.39 -3.85 11.09
C LYS A 349 -27.74 -3.50 9.75
N ASP A 350 -26.52 -3.99 9.55
CA ASP A 350 -25.70 -3.73 8.36
C ASP A 350 -25.41 -2.23 8.10
N ALA A 351 -25.60 -1.34 9.09
CA ALA A 351 -25.35 0.10 8.94
C ALA A 351 -23.87 0.40 8.69
N GLU A 352 -22.96 -0.49 9.09
CA GLU A 352 -21.54 -0.38 8.84
C GLU A 352 -21.15 -0.45 7.35
N MET A 353 -22.06 -0.94 6.49
CA MET A 353 -21.87 -1.03 5.04
C MET A 353 -22.64 0.04 4.26
N ARG A 354 -23.46 0.84 4.92
CA ARG A 354 -24.27 1.89 4.30
C ARG A 354 -23.70 3.27 4.61
N PRO A 355 -23.77 4.24 3.67
CA PRO A 355 -23.31 5.61 3.94
C PRO A 355 -23.95 6.18 5.21
N MET A 356 -23.19 6.94 5.99
CA MET A 356 -23.71 7.76 7.08
C MET A 356 -24.78 8.71 6.57
N VAL A 357 -25.65 9.12 7.45
CA VAL A 357 -26.76 10.03 7.17
C VAL A 357 -26.73 11.22 8.12
N THR A 358 -27.44 12.28 7.73
CA THR A 358 -27.50 13.52 8.48
C THR A 358 -28.52 13.45 9.60
N TYR A 359 -28.15 14.07 10.73
CA TYR A 359 -28.97 14.32 11.91
C TYR A 359 -28.84 15.81 12.22
N ASP A 360 -29.65 16.65 11.54
CA ASP A 360 -29.50 18.10 11.53
C ASP A 360 -29.58 18.73 12.93
N GLN A 361 -30.29 18.10 13.89
CA GLN A 361 -30.32 18.54 15.29
C GLN A 361 -28.95 18.51 15.99
N TYR A 362 -27.99 17.74 15.48
CA TYR A 362 -26.61 17.66 16.01
C TYR A 362 -25.62 18.42 15.15
N HIS A 363 -26.06 19.03 14.04
CA HIS A 363 -25.21 19.84 13.18
C HIS A 363 -25.03 21.25 13.73
N SER A 364 -23.82 21.81 13.58
CA SER A 364 -23.52 23.18 14.00
C SER A 364 -24.26 24.19 13.13
N THR A 365 -24.93 25.13 13.78
CA THR A 365 -25.62 26.26 13.13
C THR A 365 -24.80 27.56 13.18
N LEU A 366 -23.61 27.54 13.77
CA LEU A 366 -22.70 28.67 13.77
C LEU A 366 -22.08 28.91 12.39
N GLU A 367 -21.55 30.09 12.19
CA GLU A 367 -20.78 30.41 11.00
C GLU A 367 -19.57 29.46 10.85
N LYS A 368 -19.30 29.02 9.62
CA LYS A 368 -18.20 28.14 9.27
C LYS A 368 -17.30 28.81 8.25
N ARG A 369 -16.06 29.07 8.62
CA ARG A 369 -15.04 29.67 7.73
C ARG A 369 -13.91 28.68 7.50
N PHE A 370 -13.56 28.43 6.24
CA PHE A 370 -12.47 27.53 5.83
C PHE A 370 -12.01 27.83 4.41
N LEU A 371 -10.72 27.84 4.18
CA LEU A 371 -10.08 27.96 2.85
C LEU A 371 -10.69 29.12 2.01
N GLY A 372 -10.93 30.26 2.65
CA GLY A 372 -11.51 31.44 2.01
C GLY A 372 -13.02 31.36 1.72
N LYS A 373 -13.72 30.29 2.14
CA LYS A 373 -15.17 30.15 2.07
C LYS A 373 -15.83 30.47 3.40
N THR A 374 -17.05 31.01 3.33
CA THR A 374 -17.90 31.26 4.50
C THR A 374 -19.27 30.65 4.26
N ILE A 375 -19.73 29.84 5.19
CA ILE A 375 -21.13 29.40 5.31
C ILE A 375 -21.73 30.20 6.46
N ALA A 376 -22.76 30.99 6.17
CA ALA A 376 -23.38 31.88 7.17
C ALA A 376 -24.01 31.09 8.32
N ALA A 377 -24.07 31.71 9.49
CA ALA A 377 -24.80 31.18 10.63
C ALA A 377 -26.28 30.97 10.28
N GLY A 378 -26.88 29.92 10.86
CA GLY A 378 -28.28 29.55 10.59
C GLY A 378 -28.45 28.66 9.33
N SER A 379 -27.37 28.26 8.63
CA SER A 379 -27.44 27.21 7.62
C SER A 379 -28.00 25.93 8.24
N SER A 380 -29.04 25.37 7.62
CA SER A 380 -29.81 24.27 8.19
C SER A 380 -29.61 22.93 7.49
N SER A 381 -28.78 22.88 6.44
CA SER A 381 -28.57 21.66 5.66
C SER A 381 -27.18 21.09 5.91
N THR A 382 -27.07 20.08 6.78
CA THR A 382 -25.82 19.34 7.02
C THR A 382 -25.19 18.88 5.71
N MET A 383 -25.97 18.27 4.81
CA MET A 383 -25.44 17.80 3.51
C MET A 383 -25.07 18.96 2.58
N GLY A 384 -25.78 20.09 2.66
CA GLY A 384 -25.42 21.31 1.91
C GLY A 384 -24.05 21.83 2.32
N ASP A 385 -23.80 21.95 3.61
CA ASP A 385 -22.52 22.42 4.15
C ASP A 385 -21.37 21.47 3.79
N ILE A 386 -21.58 20.14 3.90
CA ILE A 386 -20.62 19.11 3.48
C ILE A 386 -20.32 19.24 1.98
N THR A 387 -21.34 19.46 1.15
CA THR A 387 -21.16 19.64 -0.30
C THR A 387 -20.25 20.84 -0.60
N VAL A 388 -20.51 21.99 0.03
CA VAL A 388 -19.67 23.19 -0.10
C VAL A 388 -18.24 22.92 0.32
N ALA A 389 -18.02 22.20 1.43
CA ALA A 389 -16.69 21.87 1.91
C ALA A 389 -15.93 20.94 0.94
N LEU A 390 -16.58 19.86 0.49
CA LEU A 390 -15.97 18.91 -0.42
C LEU A 390 -15.70 19.52 -1.81
N ASP A 391 -16.57 20.42 -2.29
CA ASP A 391 -16.35 21.16 -3.54
C ASP A 391 -15.18 22.14 -3.40
N THR A 392 -15.06 22.81 -2.25
CA THR A 392 -13.94 23.72 -1.97
C THR A 392 -12.62 22.96 -1.94
N LEU A 393 -12.57 21.84 -1.24
CA LEU A 393 -11.38 20.97 -1.21
C LEU A 393 -11.05 20.41 -2.59
N PHE A 394 -12.03 19.85 -3.30
CA PHE A 394 -11.84 19.28 -4.62
C PHE A 394 -11.31 20.29 -5.64
N ASN A 395 -11.80 21.53 -5.60
CA ASN A 395 -11.39 22.58 -6.53
C ASN A 395 -10.06 23.26 -6.12
N HIS A 396 -9.50 22.95 -4.96
CA HIS A 396 -8.23 23.53 -4.54
C HIS A 396 -7.10 23.13 -5.50
N PRO A 397 -6.22 24.08 -5.91
CA PRO A 397 -5.18 23.81 -6.92
C PRO A 397 -4.16 22.74 -6.51
N ASN A 398 -3.96 22.53 -5.21
CA ASN A 398 -3.03 21.53 -4.70
C ASN A 398 -3.44 20.08 -4.96
N VAL A 399 -4.74 19.78 -5.14
CA VAL A 399 -5.22 18.38 -5.19
C VAL A 399 -4.56 17.61 -6.35
N GLY A 400 -4.50 18.23 -7.54
CA GLY A 400 -3.89 17.61 -8.70
C GLY A 400 -2.43 17.16 -8.47
N PRO A 401 -1.51 18.07 -8.12
CA PRO A 401 -0.11 17.71 -7.87
C PRO A 401 0.09 16.83 -6.62
N PHE A 402 -0.64 17.06 -5.53
CA PHE A 402 -0.55 16.29 -4.29
C PHE A 402 -0.99 14.83 -4.49
N PHE A 403 -2.17 14.62 -5.05
CA PHE A 403 -2.69 13.29 -5.32
C PHE A 403 -1.92 12.59 -6.44
N GLY A 404 -1.62 13.32 -7.52
CA GLY A 404 -0.89 12.79 -8.67
C GLY A 404 0.47 12.23 -8.29
N ARG A 405 1.26 12.98 -7.50
CA ARG A 405 2.55 12.51 -6.99
C ARG A 405 2.41 11.24 -6.17
N GLN A 406 1.44 11.16 -5.28
CA GLN A 406 1.20 9.96 -4.47
C GLN A 406 0.83 8.74 -5.31
N MET A 407 0.05 8.92 -6.39
CA MET A 407 -0.28 7.83 -7.32
C MET A 407 0.96 7.34 -8.08
N ILE A 408 1.82 8.25 -8.55
CA ILE A 408 3.10 7.88 -9.19
C ILE A 408 3.97 7.07 -8.22
N GLN A 409 4.10 7.51 -6.98
CA GLN A 409 4.93 6.85 -5.98
C GLN A 409 4.44 5.44 -5.65
N ARG A 410 3.13 5.21 -5.63
CA ARG A 410 2.56 3.89 -5.34
C ARG A 410 2.60 2.92 -6.52
N LEU A 411 2.68 3.43 -7.74
CA LEU A 411 2.61 2.58 -8.94
C LEU A 411 3.95 2.45 -9.65
N VAL A 412 4.74 3.51 -9.76
CA VAL A 412 5.86 3.60 -10.71
C VAL A 412 7.21 3.87 -10.04
N THR A 413 7.41 5.05 -9.44
CA THR A 413 8.71 5.47 -8.89
C THR A 413 8.55 6.33 -7.65
N SER A 414 9.44 6.17 -6.67
CA SER A 414 9.45 6.97 -5.44
C SER A 414 9.80 8.45 -5.69
N ASN A 415 10.60 8.74 -6.73
CA ASN A 415 11.12 10.07 -7.02
C ASN A 415 10.75 10.51 -8.44
N PRO A 416 9.47 10.84 -8.70
CA PRO A 416 9.07 11.37 -10.01
C PRO A 416 9.67 12.77 -10.24
N SER A 417 10.01 13.07 -11.50
CA SER A 417 10.42 14.43 -11.86
C SER A 417 9.26 15.42 -11.72
N PRO A 418 9.53 16.73 -11.51
CA PRO A 418 8.50 17.76 -11.54
C PRO A 418 7.67 17.76 -12.83
N ALA A 419 8.32 17.46 -13.96
CA ALA A 419 7.63 17.37 -15.25
C ALA A 419 6.62 16.23 -15.29
N TYR A 420 6.93 15.06 -14.72
CA TYR A 420 6.01 13.94 -14.60
C TYR A 420 4.81 14.28 -13.70
N VAL A 421 5.08 14.85 -12.52
CA VAL A 421 4.02 15.30 -11.61
C VAL A 421 3.11 16.29 -12.31
N LYS A 422 3.67 17.27 -13.06
CA LYS A 422 2.90 18.26 -13.82
C LYS A 422 1.96 17.62 -14.83
N ARG A 423 2.42 16.62 -15.60
CA ARG A 423 1.57 15.95 -16.60
C ARG A 423 0.41 15.20 -15.93
N VAL A 424 0.67 14.49 -14.84
CA VAL A 424 -0.39 13.79 -14.07
C VAL A 424 -1.35 14.78 -13.40
N ALA A 425 -0.83 15.87 -12.81
CA ALA A 425 -1.65 16.93 -12.22
C ALA A 425 -2.52 17.64 -13.27
N SER A 426 -1.99 17.86 -14.48
CA SER A 426 -2.78 18.44 -15.58
C SER A 426 -3.91 17.52 -16.00
N ALA A 427 -3.67 16.20 -16.12
CA ALA A 427 -4.71 15.21 -16.41
C ALA A 427 -5.78 15.11 -15.30
N PHE A 428 -5.39 15.32 -14.04
CA PHE A 428 -6.35 15.44 -12.93
C PHE A 428 -7.18 16.72 -13.04
N ASN A 429 -6.55 17.85 -13.38
CA ASN A 429 -7.22 19.13 -13.47
C ASN A 429 -8.20 19.23 -14.63
N ASP A 430 -7.88 18.56 -15.74
CA ASP A 430 -8.71 18.46 -16.94
C ASP A 430 -8.33 17.20 -17.70
N ASN A 431 -9.29 16.31 -17.94
CA ASN A 431 -9.08 15.08 -18.73
C ASN A 431 -9.05 15.33 -20.25
N GLY A 432 -9.06 16.59 -20.70
CA GLY A 432 -9.14 17.01 -22.09
C GLY A 432 -10.57 17.25 -22.61
N ASN A 433 -11.57 17.03 -21.76
CA ASN A 433 -12.99 17.28 -22.04
C ASN A 433 -13.62 18.23 -21.00
N GLY A 434 -12.82 18.99 -20.28
CA GLY A 434 -13.27 19.90 -19.22
C GLY A 434 -13.67 19.19 -17.91
N VAL A 435 -13.34 17.92 -17.71
CA VAL A 435 -13.69 17.17 -16.50
C VAL A 435 -12.48 17.08 -15.57
N ARG A 436 -12.62 17.69 -14.39
CA ARG A 436 -11.65 17.57 -13.30
C ARG A 436 -11.86 16.26 -12.51
N GLY A 437 -10.78 15.64 -12.06
CA GLY A 437 -10.80 14.49 -11.17
C GLY A 437 -11.18 13.17 -11.83
N ASP A 438 -11.09 13.06 -13.16
CA ASP A 438 -11.29 11.79 -13.88
C ASP A 438 -10.17 10.82 -13.57
N MET A 439 -10.47 9.78 -12.77
CA MET A 439 -9.49 8.78 -12.35
C MET A 439 -8.93 7.96 -13.51
N LYS A 440 -9.71 7.75 -14.60
CA LYS A 440 -9.20 7.06 -15.78
C LYS A 440 -8.10 7.87 -16.46
N ALA A 441 -8.30 9.20 -16.59
CA ALA A 441 -7.29 10.09 -17.14
C ALA A 441 -6.01 10.11 -16.26
N VAL A 442 -6.16 10.17 -14.94
CA VAL A 442 -5.03 10.10 -14.00
C VAL A 442 -4.26 8.79 -14.14
N ILE A 443 -4.95 7.64 -14.20
CA ILE A 443 -4.33 6.32 -14.35
C ILE A 443 -3.55 6.22 -15.65
N ARG A 444 -4.12 6.69 -16.77
CA ARG A 444 -3.41 6.74 -18.05
C ARG A 444 -2.17 7.63 -17.95
N ALA A 445 -2.32 8.83 -17.38
CA ALA A 445 -1.20 9.76 -17.20
C ALA A 445 -0.08 9.16 -16.33
N VAL A 446 -0.41 8.37 -15.30
CA VAL A 446 0.59 7.69 -14.48
C VAL A 446 1.26 6.54 -15.22
N LEU A 447 0.49 5.65 -15.85
CA LEU A 447 1.03 4.40 -16.40
C LEU A 447 1.61 4.54 -17.81
N LEU A 448 1.17 5.51 -18.59
CA LEU A 448 1.61 5.72 -19.98
C LEU A 448 2.60 6.87 -20.14
N ASP A 449 2.97 7.54 -19.05
CA ASP A 449 3.95 8.63 -19.10
C ASP A 449 5.27 8.17 -19.71
N PRO A 450 5.92 9.00 -20.56
CA PRO A 450 7.24 8.70 -21.09
C PRO A 450 8.27 8.34 -20.01
N GLU A 451 8.25 9.00 -18.86
CA GLU A 451 9.16 8.71 -17.76
C GLU A 451 8.90 7.33 -17.16
N ALA A 452 7.64 6.85 -17.13
CA ALA A 452 7.30 5.51 -16.67
C ALA A 452 7.69 4.42 -17.67
N ARG A 453 7.74 4.73 -18.98
CA ARG A 453 7.93 3.75 -20.06
C ARG A 453 9.35 3.74 -20.62
N ASN A 454 10.01 4.89 -20.70
CA ASN A 454 11.32 5.03 -21.34
C ASN A 454 12.43 4.27 -20.56
N THR A 455 13.29 3.58 -21.30
CA THR A 455 14.45 2.87 -20.76
C THR A 455 15.50 3.81 -20.16
N THR A 456 15.66 5.01 -20.70
CA THR A 456 16.64 6.00 -20.23
C THR A 456 16.30 6.50 -18.84
N ALA A 457 15.04 6.76 -18.52
CA ALA A 457 14.62 7.19 -17.18
C ALA A 457 14.98 6.15 -16.12
N ARG A 458 14.85 4.86 -16.44
CA ARG A 458 15.18 3.75 -15.52
C ARG A 458 16.66 3.66 -15.14
N GLN A 459 17.54 4.21 -15.93
CA GLN A 459 18.99 4.19 -15.67
C GLN A 459 19.42 5.26 -14.67
N GLN A 460 18.55 6.22 -14.35
CA GLN A 460 18.84 7.24 -13.36
C GLN A 460 18.91 6.63 -11.95
N ALA A 461 19.86 7.10 -11.14
CA ALA A 461 20.15 6.53 -9.82
C ALA A 461 18.96 6.58 -8.86
N GLY A 462 18.14 7.64 -8.92
CA GLY A 462 16.96 7.83 -8.07
C GLY A 462 15.68 7.20 -8.58
N TRP A 463 15.69 6.57 -9.77
CA TRP A 463 14.49 6.04 -10.39
C TRP A 463 14.14 4.63 -9.88
N GLY A 464 12.85 4.38 -9.69
CA GLY A 464 12.31 3.13 -9.20
C GLY A 464 11.68 3.27 -7.82
N ARG A 465 11.18 2.16 -7.30
CA ARG A 465 10.60 2.07 -5.96
C ARG A 465 10.91 0.72 -5.32
N ILE A 466 10.91 0.68 -4.01
CA ILE A 466 10.97 -0.59 -3.28
C ILE A 466 9.59 -1.25 -3.34
N ARG A 467 9.53 -2.55 -3.66
CA ARG A 467 8.29 -3.31 -3.61
C ARG A 467 7.90 -3.57 -2.15
N GLU A 468 6.69 -3.21 -1.80
CA GLU A 468 6.12 -3.52 -0.49
C GLU A 468 6.04 -5.04 -0.27
N PRO A 469 6.20 -5.52 0.98
CA PRO A 469 6.10 -6.95 1.28
C PRO A 469 4.82 -7.61 0.75
N LEU A 470 3.66 -6.96 0.89
CA LEU A 470 2.39 -7.46 0.32
C LEU A 470 2.46 -7.62 -1.20
N LEU A 471 3.02 -6.62 -1.90
CA LEU A 471 3.14 -6.68 -3.36
C LEU A 471 4.14 -7.75 -3.83
N ARG A 472 5.16 -8.07 -3.04
CA ARG A 472 6.07 -9.19 -3.33
C ARG A 472 5.34 -10.52 -3.28
N PHE A 473 4.47 -10.71 -2.28
CA PHE A 473 3.73 -11.94 -2.09
C PHE A 473 2.57 -12.11 -3.07
N THR A 474 1.82 -11.05 -3.34
CA THR A 474 0.77 -11.09 -4.37
C THR A 474 1.37 -11.39 -5.75
N HIS A 475 2.56 -10.85 -6.04
CA HIS A 475 3.27 -11.17 -7.27
C HIS A 475 3.64 -12.66 -7.34
N LEU A 476 4.19 -13.22 -6.26
CA LEU A 476 4.50 -14.65 -6.16
C LEU A 476 3.26 -15.53 -6.43
N MET A 477 2.13 -15.20 -5.78
CA MET A 477 0.88 -15.92 -5.99
C MET A 477 0.40 -15.89 -7.44
N ARG A 478 0.50 -14.73 -8.09
CA ARG A 478 0.06 -14.55 -9.48
C ARG A 478 1.01 -15.19 -10.48
N ALA A 479 2.31 -15.03 -10.28
CA ALA A 479 3.32 -15.62 -11.17
C ALA A 479 3.22 -17.16 -11.23
N PHE A 480 2.71 -17.77 -10.18
CA PHE A 480 2.56 -19.22 -10.07
C PHE A 480 1.10 -19.67 -9.90
N ASN A 481 0.16 -18.91 -10.46
CA ASN A 481 -1.26 -19.27 -10.55
C ASN A 481 -1.81 -19.89 -9.25
N ALA A 482 -1.58 -19.20 -8.12
CA ALA A 482 -1.98 -19.72 -6.81
C ALA A 482 -3.45 -20.13 -6.78
N THR A 483 -3.73 -21.32 -6.21
CA THR A 483 -5.07 -21.87 -6.04
C THR A 483 -5.27 -22.33 -4.61
N SER A 484 -6.47 -22.12 -4.05
CA SER A 484 -6.84 -22.61 -2.72
C SER A 484 -7.63 -23.90 -2.85
N LEU A 485 -7.27 -24.94 -2.07
CA LEU A 485 -7.92 -26.24 -2.08
C LEU A 485 -9.32 -26.22 -1.47
N SER A 486 -9.50 -25.46 -0.37
CA SER A 486 -10.81 -25.23 0.24
C SER A 486 -11.58 -24.08 -0.40
N GLY A 487 -10.92 -23.26 -1.21
CA GLY A 487 -11.43 -22.02 -1.76
C GLY A 487 -11.56 -20.86 -0.74
N ASN A 488 -10.97 -20.97 0.47
CA ASN A 488 -11.12 -19.97 1.53
C ASN A 488 -9.93 -19.02 1.71
N TRP A 489 -8.79 -19.27 1.09
CA TRP A 489 -7.58 -18.41 1.11
C TRP A 489 -7.10 -18.01 2.51
N PRO A 490 -6.84 -18.93 3.45
CA PRO A 490 -6.56 -18.64 4.85
C PRO A 490 -5.11 -18.14 5.06
N LEU A 491 -4.78 -16.97 4.53
CA LEU A 491 -3.51 -16.29 4.74
C LEU A 491 -3.57 -15.32 5.92
N GLY A 492 -4.75 -14.72 6.17
CA GLY A 492 -5.02 -13.90 7.33
C GLY A 492 -4.16 -12.66 7.47
N ILE A 493 -3.80 -12.38 8.73
CA ILE A 493 -3.02 -11.22 9.15
C ILE A 493 -1.52 -11.55 9.08
N THR A 494 -0.76 -10.71 8.39
CA THR A 494 0.67 -10.91 8.09
C THR A 494 1.57 -9.77 8.61
N GLU A 495 1.05 -8.88 9.46
CA GLU A 495 1.73 -7.66 9.92
C GLU A 495 2.83 -7.88 10.96
N VAL A 496 2.93 -9.08 11.53
CA VAL A 496 4.01 -9.36 12.49
C VAL A 496 5.38 -9.34 11.79
N PRO A 497 6.44 -8.82 12.46
CA PRO A 497 7.77 -8.71 11.86
C PRO A 497 8.36 -10.05 11.38
N GLY A 498 7.97 -11.17 11.99
CA GLY A 498 8.37 -12.52 11.56
C GLY A 498 7.64 -13.04 10.32
N ASN A 499 6.77 -12.23 9.72
CA ASN A 499 6.06 -12.50 8.48
C ASN A 499 6.35 -11.39 7.46
N LEU A 500 5.31 -10.68 6.97
CA LEU A 500 5.47 -9.60 5.98
C LEU A 500 5.62 -8.20 6.59
N ASN A 501 5.42 -8.04 7.89
CA ASN A 501 5.35 -6.74 8.57
C ASN A 501 4.32 -5.78 7.94
N GLN A 502 3.33 -6.32 7.25
CA GLN A 502 2.30 -5.57 6.54
C GLN A 502 1.05 -6.42 6.33
N THR A 503 -0.14 -5.84 6.55
CA THR A 503 -1.44 -6.42 6.20
C THR A 503 -2.33 -5.34 5.63
N ALA A 504 -2.97 -5.57 4.49
CA ALA A 504 -3.87 -4.59 3.89
C ALA A 504 -4.95 -4.14 4.88
N MET A 505 -5.26 -2.85 4.91
CA MET A 505 -6.24 -2.23 5.83
C MET A 505 -5.92 -2.44 7.33
N ARG A 506 -4.64 -2.61 7.68
CA ARG A 506 -4.15 -2.69 9.07
C ARG A 506 -2.91 -1.84 9.30
N SER A 507 -2.89 -0.66 8.71
CA SER A 507 -1.80 0.28 8.94
C SER A 507 -1.71 0.71 10.41
N PRO A 508 -0.49 0.99 10.92
CA PRO A 508 -0.28 1.35 12.31
C PRO A 508 -0.81 2.75 12.67
N SER A 509 -1.04 3.61 11.69
CA SER A 509 -1.56 4.96 11.89
C SER A 509 -2.24 5.50 10.64
N VAL A 510 -2.82 6.71 10.72
CA VAL A 510 -3.42 7.45 9.61
C VAL A 510 -2.37 7.80 8.51
N PHE A 511 -1.09 7.80 8.85
CA PHE A 511 0.01 7.95 7.88
C PHE A 511 0.31 6.70 7.05
N ASN A 512 -0.53 5.70 7.09
CA ASN A 512 -0.33 4.40 6.45
C ASN A 512 0.85 3.62 7.07
N PHE A 513 1.40 2.66 6.35
CA PHE A 513 2.60 1.91 6.73
C PHE A 513 3.87 2.74 6.58
N TYR A 514 3.87 3.72 5.69
CA TYR A 514 4.99 4.62 5.39
C TYR A 514 4.50 5.94 4.81
N ARG A 515 5.24 7.00 5.11
CA ARG A 515 4.94 8.35 4.61
C ARG A 515 5.51 8.54 3.20
N PRO A 516 4.82 9.25 2.30
CA PRO A 516 5.31 9.51 0.93
C PRO A 516 6.68 10.22 0.88
N GLY A 517 6.98 11.03 1.89
CA GLY A 517 8.21 11.78 2.01
C GLY A 517 9.30 11.11 2.87
N PHE A 518 9.14 9.85 3.29
CA PHE A 518 10.12 9.20 4.15
C PHE A 518 11.49 9.05 3.47
N THR A 519 12.53 9.47 4.21
CA THR A 519 13.94 9.35 3.80
C THR A 519 14.72 8.70 4.94
N PRO A 520 15.41 7.57 4.70
CA PRO A 520 16.19 6.92 5.75
C PRO A 520 17.41 7.76 6.10
N ALA A 521 17.47 8.25 7.36
CA ALA A 521 18.54 9.13 7.83
C ALA A 521 19.93 8.48 7.72
N GLY A 522 20.96 9.27 7.44
CA GLY A 522 22.35 8.81 7.36
C GLY A 522 22.71 8.01 6.09
N THR A 523 21.79 7.78 5.19
CA THR A 523 21.99 6.97 3.97
C THR A 523 22.43 7.82 2.77
N PRO A 524 22.99 7.19 1.70
CA PRO A 524 23.21 7.84 0.41
C PRO A 524 21.93 8.41 -0.20
N ILE A 525 20.77 7.80 0.04
CA ILE A 525 19.45 8.28 -0.40
C ILE A 525 19.17 9.65 0.20
N ALA A 526 19.37 9.80 1.52
CA ALA A 526 19.20 11.10 2.20
C ALA A 526 20.19 12.16 1.69
N LYS A 527 21.46 11.77 1.49
CA LYS A 527 22.49 12.67 0.95
C LYS A 527 22.15 13.16 -0.47
N ALA A 528 21.49 12.32 -1.26
CA ALA A 528 21.04 12.67 -2.62
C ALA A 528 19.73 13.45 -2.64
N GLY A 529 19.11 13.77 -1.50
CA GLY A 529 17.81 14.43 -1.41
C GLY A 529 16.64 13.59 -1.92
N LEU A 530 16.78 12.28 -1.98
CA LEU A 530 15.78 11.34 -2.48
C LEU A 530 14.92 10.78 -1.35
N VAL A 531 13.71 10.34 -1.70
CA VAL A 531 12.81 9.62 -0.79
C VAL A 531 12.80 8.12 -1.09
N ALA A 532 12.56 7.32 -0.06
CA ALA A 532 12.34 5.88 -0.17
C ALA A 532 11.23 5.45 0.81
N PRO A 533 9.97 5.76 0.49
CA PRO A 533 8.84 5.60 1.40
C PRO A 533 8.76 4.22 2.05
N GLU A 534 8.88 3.16 1.27
CA GLU A 534 8.74 1.78 1.71
C GLU A 534 9.88 1.30 2.64
N MET A 535 10.99 2.05 2.72
CA MET A 535 12.05 1.75 3.70
C MET A 535 11.60 2.02 5.14
N GLN A 536 10.53 2.78 5.36
CA GLN A 536 10.00 3.00 6.70
C GLN A 536 9.50 1.73 7.38
N ILE A 537 9.10 0.71 6.61
CA ILE A 537 8.66 -0.59 7.12
C ILE A 537 9.74 -1.68 7.00
N LEU A 538 10.93 -1.33 6.52
CA LEU A 538 12.05 -2.25 6.39
C LEU A 538 13.04 -2.00 7.53
N HIS A 539 13.09 -2.93 8.46
CA HIS A 539 14.02 -2.95 9.58
C HIS A 539 14.58 -4.37 9.74
N GLU A 540 15.59 -4.53 10.55
CA GLU A 540 16.37 -5.79 10.68
C GLU A 540 15.48 -7.03 10.88
N SER A 541 14.52 -6.96 11.82
CA SER A 541 13.61 -8.09 12.08
C SER A 541 12.64 -8.36 10.92
N SER A 542 12.19 -7.34 10.18
CA SER A 542 11.31 -7.54 9.02
C SER A 542 12.03 -8.13 7.82
N VAL A 543 13.32 -7.83 7.65
CA VAL A 543 14.15 -8.45 6.59
C VAL A 543 14.38 -9.93 6.87
N ALA A 544 14.76 -10.27 8.11
CA ALA A 544 14.90 -11.67 8.54
C ALA A 544 13.55 -12.41 8.47
N GLY A 545 12.47 -11.78 8.97
CA GLY A 545 11.12 -12.34 8.94
C GLY A 545 10.63 -12.61 7.53
N TYR A 546 10.89 -11.71 6.58
CA TYR A 546 10.54 -11.93 5.18
C TYR A 546 11.26 -13.16 4.59
N ALA A 547 12.55 -13.33 4.87
CA ALA A 547 13.30 -14.50 4.42
C ALA A 547 12.75 -15.80 5.02
N ASP A 548 12.47 -15.83 6.32
CA ASP A 548 11.87 -16.98 7.01
C ASP A 548 10.44 -17.26 6.50
N TYR A 549 9.69 -16.21 6.21
CA TYR A 549 8.33 -16.35 5.66
C TYR A 549 8.36 -16.97 4.26
N LEU A 550 9.31 -16.53 3.40
CA LEU A 550 9.54 -17.14 2.08
C LEU A 550 9.93 -18.60 2.17
N ASP A 551 10.88 -18.95 3.06
CA ASP A 551 11.34 -20.33 3.23
C ASP A 551 10.20 -21.27 3.61
N ARG A 552 9.29 -20.82 4.46
CA ARG A 552 8.10 -21.59 4.84
C ARG A 552 7.19 -21.94 3.66
N PHE A 553 7.17 -21.16 2.59
CA PHE A 553 6.23 -21.30 1.48
C PHE A 553 6.84 -21.82 0.18
N ILE A 554 8.10 -21.49 -0.09
CA ILE A 554 8.77 -21.95 -1.31
C ILE A 554 9.40 -23.33 -1.08
N GLY A 555 9.64 -23.70 0.21
CA GLY A 555 10.14 -25.01 0.55
C GLY A 555 11.56 -25.26 0.04
N ALA A 556 12.46 -24.28 0.22
CA ALA A 556 13.86 -24.43 -0.16
C ALA A 556 14.52 -25.70 0.41
N THR A 557 13.98 -26.24 1.49
CA THR A 557 14.50 -27.42 2.19
C THR A 557 13.59 -28.66 2.12
N SER A 558 12.31 -28.50 1.71
CA SER A 558 11.36 -29.64 1.64
C SER A 558 10.34 -29.46 0.52
N PRO A 559 10.16 -30.46 -0.35
CA PRO A 559 9.14 -30.43 -1.40
C PRO A 559 7.71 -30.39 -0.86
N CYS A 560 7.53 -30.72 0.42
CA CYS A 560 6.24 -30.71 1.12
C CYS A 560 5.75 -29.32 1.46
N LEU A 561 6.61 -28.33 1.37
CA LEU A 561 6.34 -26.96 1.81
C LEU A 561 6.05 -25.99 0.66
N VAL A 562 6.04 -26.47 -0.59
CA VAL A 562 5.72 -25.64 -1.75
C VAL A 562 4.25 -25.22 -1.71
N GLY A 563 4.01 -23.91 -1.56
CA GLY A 563 2.69 -23.33 -1.41
C GLY A 563 2.56 -22.39 -0.22
N LEU A 564 1.38 -21.87 0.01
CA LEU A 564 1.08 -20.84 1.00
C LEU A 564 -0.01 -21.32 1.97
N GLY A 565 -0.12 -20.66 3.12
CA GLY A 565 -1.15 -20.94 4.12
C GLY A 565 -0.84 -22.15 5.00
N ASN A 566 -1.88 -22.64 5.66
CA ASN A 566 -1.76 -23.74 6.61
C ASN A 566 -1.53 -25.10 5.93
N MET A 567 -0.95 -26.03 6.67
CA MET A 567 -0.89 -27.43 6.27
C MET A 567 -2.26 -28.07 6.53
N ILE A 568 -2.82 -28.71 5.50
CA ILE A 568 -4.09 -29.46 5.58
C ILE A 568 -3.86 -30.94 5.30
N ALA A 569 -4.82 -31.77 5.69
CA ALA A 569 -4.75 -33.20 5.46
C ALA A 569 -4.68 -33.56 3.97
N ASP A 570 -3.83 -34.51 3.62
CA ASP A 570 -3.65 -35.09 2.28
C ASP A 570 -3.29 -36.58 2.43
N PRO A 571 -4.25 -37.45 2.71
CA PRO A 571 -3.99 -38.85 3.06
C PRO A 571 -3.20 -39.66 2.03
N GLY A 572 -3.15 -39.21 0.78
CA GLY A 572 -2.33 -39.83 -0.26
C GLY A 572 -0.87 -39.39 -0.29
N ASN A 573 -0.49 -38.36 0.48
CA ASN A 573 0.84 -37.76 0.46
C ASN A 573 1.74 -38.30 1.58
N THR A 574 2.12 -39.55 1.49
CA THR A 574 2.97 -40.22 2.51
C THR A 574 4.37 -39.56 2.64
N GLN A 575 4.90 -38.98 1.56
CA GLN A 575 6.18 -38.26 1.56
C GLN A 575 6.17 -37.02 2.48
N CYS A 576 5.00 -36.44 2.71
CA CYS A 576 4.81 -35.20 3.45
C CYS A 576 4.01 -35.41 4.76
N GLY A 577 3.98 -36.63 5.28
CA GLY A 577 3.23 -36.97 6.48
C GLY A 577 1.74 -36.72 6.31
N GLU A 578 1.20 -37.07 5.14
CA GLU A 578 -0.22 -36.91 4.78
C GLU A 578 -0.77 -35.48 4.88
N LYS A 579 0.10 -34.49 4.58
CA LYS A 579 -0.23 -33.07 4.63
C LYS A 579 0.17 -32.36 3.35
N LYS A 580 -0.53 -31.27 3.04
CA LYS A 580 -0.20 -30.35 1.94
C LYS A 580 -0.53 -28.92 2.33
N ARG A 581 0.04 -27.95 1.60
CA ARG A 581 -0.33 -26.54 1.76
C ARG A 581 -1.74 -26.28 1.23
N GLU A 582 -2.49 -25.45 1.95
CA GLU A 582 -3.84 -25.01 1.57
C GLU A 582 -3.83 -24.27 0.24
N ILE A 583 -2.85 -23.38 0.04
CA ILE A 583 -2.69 -22.62 -1.19
C ILE A 583 -1.51 -23.21 -1.95
N ARG A 584 -1.78 -23.71 -3.16
CA ARG A 584 -0.78 -24.29 -4.05
C ARG A 584 -0.27 -23.26 -5.03
N LEU A 585 1.03 -23.37 -5.36
CA LEU A 585 1.69 -22.65 -6.44
C LEU A 585 1.99 -23.63 -7.58
N ASP A 586 1.65 -23.26 -8.80
CA ASP A 586 2.01 -24.00 -10.00
C ASP A 586 3.43 -23.60 -10.44
N ILE A 587 4.40 -24.41 -10.08
CA ILE A 587 5.81 -24.22 -10.43
C ILE A 587 6.28 -25.15 -11.56
N ASP A 588 5.39 -25.86 -12.24
CA ASP A 588 5.73 -26.88 -13.23
C ASP A 588 6.53 -26.30 -14.40
N SER A 589 6.26 -25.08 -14.82
CA SER A 589 7.02 -24.38 -15.84
C SER A 589 8.51 -24.22 -15.48
N LEU A 590 8.81 -23.99 -14.20
CA LEU A 590 10.19 -23.89 -13.69
C LEU A 590 10.81 -25.28 -13.53
N LEU A 591 10.05 -26.26 -13.02
CA LEU A 591 10.52 -27.64 -12.87
C LEU A 591 10.96 -28.24 -14.21
N ASN A 592 10.22 -27.98 -15.29
CA ASN A 592 10.55 -28.44 -16.62
C ASN A 592 11.83 -27.82 -17.19
N LYS A 593 12.23 -26.64 -16.69
CA LYS A 593 13.48 -25.96 -17.08
C LYS A 593 14.66 -26.26 -16.15
N ALA A 594 14.44 -26.89 -14.99
CA ALA A 594 15.45 -27.06 -13.95
C ALA A 594 16.61 -28.02 -14.34
N GLY A 595 16.48 -28.73 -15.44
CA GLY A 595 17.57 -29.48 -16.07
C GLY A 595 18.65 -28.57 -16.67
N ASP A 596 18.26 -27.43 -17.22
CA ASP A 596 19.08 -26.34 -17.71
C ASP A 596 19.03 -25.17 -16.74
N ILE A 597 20.15 -24.90 -16.05
CA ILE A 597 20.23 -23.85 -15.01
C ILE A 597 20.00 -22.46 -15.60
N ASP A 598 20.51 -22.19 -16.80
CA ASP A 598 20.36 -20.88 -17.43
C ASP A 598 18.93 -20.63 -17.90
N ALA A 599 18.28 -21.64 -18.49
CA ALA A 599 16.86 -21.56 -18.86
C ALA A 599 15.95 -21.37 -17.64
N LEU A 600 16.27 -21.98 -16.50
CA LEU A 600 15.55 -21.78 -15.24
C LEU A 600 15.72 -20.34 -14.74
N ILE A 601 16.95 -19.82 -14.71
CA ILE A 601 17.22 -18.44 -14.25
C ILE A 601 16.56 -17.42 -15.19
N ASP A 602 16.58 -17.65 -16.50
CA ASP A 602 15.94 -16.77 -17.49
C ASP A 602 14.42 -16.69 -17.29
N GLU A 603 13.76 -17.82 -17.01
CA GLU A 603 12.33 -17.81 -16.75
C GLU A 603 11.99 -17.09 -15.43
N ILE A 604 12.77 -17.31 -14.38
CA ILE A 604 12.62 -16.59 -13.10
C ILE A 604 12.85 -15.08 -13.30
N ASP A 605 13.85 -14.69 -14.10
CA ASP A 605 14.11 -13.29 -14.41
C ASP A 605 12.91 -12.62 -15.10
N VAL A 606 12.29 -13.29 -16.06
CA VAL A 606 11.10 -12.76 -16.74
C VAL A 606 9.90 -12.69 -15.79
N LEU A 607 9.60 -13.77 -15.07
CA LEU A 607 8.39 -13.86 -14.25
C LEU A 607 8.45 -12.97 -13.03
N MET A 608 9.60 -12.93 -12.32
CA MET A 608 9.71 -12.25 -11.03
C MET A 608 10.44 -10.91 -11.11
N LEU A 609 11.48 -10.80 -11.93
CA LEU A 609 12.32 -9.61 -12.00
C LEU A 609 12.06 -8.74 -13.24
N SER A 610 11.18 -9.17 -14.13
CA SER A 610 10.83 -8.43 -15.36
C SER A 610 12.03 -8.15 -16.27
N GLY A 611 13.02 -9.06 -16.26
CA GLY A 611 14.25 -8.93 -17.02
C GLY A 611 15.29 -7.98 -16.43
N GLN A 612 15.22 -7.67 -15.12
CA GLN A 612 16.14 -6.74 -14.43
C GLN A 612 17.26 -7.43 -13.67
N MET A 613 17.35 -8.77 -13.73
CA MET A 613 18.37 -9.51 -12.97
C MET A 613 19.77 -9.09 -13.43
N GLN A 614 20.55 -8.56 -12.49
CA GLN A 614 21.93 -8.14 -12.74
C GLN A 614 22.84 -9.36 -12.93
N THR A 615 23.93 -9.14 -13.67
CA THR A 615 24.91 -10.22 -13.95
C THR A 615 25.45 -10.86 -12.67
N ASN A 616 25.69 -10.07 -11.63
CA ASN A 616 26.17 -10.58 -10.34
C ASN A 616 25.13 -11.49 -9.66
N THR A 617 23.88 -11.07 -9.61
CA THR A 617 22.78 -11.88 -9.05
C THR A 617 22.63 -13.19 -9.81
N ARG A 618 22.63 -13.13 -11.15
CA ARG A 618 22.59 -14.30 -12.03
C ARG A 618 23.72 -15.28 -11.74
N GLN A 619 24.94 -14.77 -11.65
CA GLN A 619 26.12 -15.60 -11.40
C GLN A 619 26.10 -16.24 -10.00
N THR A 620 25.62 -15.51 -8.99
CA THR A 620 25.46 -16.02 -7.63
C THR A 620 24.46 -17.18 -7.58
N ILE A 621 23.30 -17.02 -8.23
CA ILE A 621 22.29 -18.08 -8.33
C ILE A 621 22.87 -19.28 -9.10
N ARG A 622 23.49 -19.06 -10.26
CA ARG A 622 24.11 -20.13 -11.08
C ARG A 622 25.13 -20.94 -10.27
N ASN A 623 26.01 -20.25 -9.53
CA ASN A 623 27.02 -20.93 -8.70
C ASN A 623 26.36 -21.80 -7.63
N ALA A 624 25.34 -21.29 -6.95
CA ALA A 624 24.60 -22.05 -5.96
C ALA A 624 23.90 -23.29 -6.56
N LEU A 625 23.26 -23.16 -7.74
CA LEU A 625 22.58 -24.27 -8.39
C LEU A 625 23.56 -25.34 -8.91
N ASN A 626 24.76 -24.95 -9.33
CA ASN A 626 25.81 -25.89 -9.74
C ASN A 626 26.30 -26.80 -8.61
N THR A 627 26.07 -26.46 -7.34
CA THR A 627 26.38 -27.36 -6.21
C THR A 627 25.38 -28.51 -6.08
N ILE A 628 24.19 -28.40 -6.73
CA ILE A 628 23.15 -29.43 -6.72
C ILE A 628 23.37 -30.36 -7.90
N GLN A 629 24.14 -31.43 -7.69
CA GLN A 629 24.54 -32.39 -8.73
C GLN A 629 23.57 -33.56 -8.83
N TYR A 630 23.45 -34.13 -10.04
CA TYR A 630 22.76 -35.39 -10.25
C TYR A 630 23.57 -36.55 -9.62
N ASN A 631 22.88 -37.45 -8.94
CA ASN A 631 23.49 -38.70 -8.47
C ASN A 631 23.86 -39.59 -9.67
N TYR A 632 24.85 -40.45 -9.48
CA TYR A 632 25.28 -41.43 -10.49
C TYR A 632 24.14 -42.39 -10.90
N ARG A 633 23.16 -42.64 -10.03
CA ARG A 633 21.92 -43.37 -10.33
C ARG A 633 20.83 -42.36 -10.71
N ARG A 634 20.64 -42.13 -12.00
CA ARG A 634 19.57 -41.29 -12.52
C ARG A 634 18.26 -42.09 -12.52
N THR A 635 17.49 -42.00 -11.45
CA THR A 635 16.09 -42.41 -11.42
C THR A 635 15.20 -41.20 -11.66
N ASP A 636 13.97 -41.39 -12.14
CA ASP A 636 13.00 -40.31 -12.35
C ASP A 636 12.70 -39.54 -11.05
N GLU A 637 12.70 -40.25 -9.91
CA GLU A 637 12.49 -39.65 -8.60
C GLU A 637 13.68 -38.74 -8.20
N ASN A 638 14.91 -39.22 -8.35
CA ASN A 638 16.10 -38.43 -8.06
C ASN A 638 16.17 -37.19 -8.95
N THR A 639 15.83 -37.32 -10.23
CA THR A 639 15.76 -36.21 -11.18
C THR A 639 14.71 -35.18 -10.74
N ARG A 640 13.48 -35.60 -10.41
CA ARG A 640 12.45 -34.69 -9.90
C ARG A 640 12.86 -33.98 -8.62
N ASN A 641 13.52 -34.67 -7.70
CA ASN A 641 14.00 -34.08 -6.45
C ASN A 641 15.10 -33.03 -6.68
N ILE A 642 16.01 -33.26 -7.62
CA ILE A 642 17.04 -32.30 -8.01
C ILE A 642 16.39 -31.06 -8.65
N HIS A 643 15.45 -31.25 -9.59
CA HIS A 643 14.72 -30.16 -10.24
C HIS A 643 13.96 -29.29 -9.21
N ARG A 644 13.28 -29.91 -8.24
CA ARG A 644 12.61 -29.19 -7.15
C ARG A 644 13.58 -28.38 -6.31
N ARG A 645 14.70 -28.98 -5.88
CA ARG A 645 15.72 -28.29 -5.08
C ARG A 645 16.33 -27.11 -5.83
N ARG A 646 16.66 -27.27 -7.13
CA ARG A 646 17.16 -26.18 -7.98
C ARG A 646 16.12 -25.06 -8.11
N THR A 647 14.87 -25.41 -8.42
CA THR A 647 13.77 -24.44 -8.58
C THR A 647 13.52 -23.66 -7.29
N SER A 648 13.39 -24.36 -6.14
CA SER A 648 13.15 -23.70 -4.85
C SER A 648 14.30 -22.78 -4.45
N LEU A 649 15.55 -23.22 -4.61
CA LEU A 649 16.72 -22.41 -4.27
C LEU A 649 16.84 -21.19 -5.21
N ALA A 650 16.68 -21.37 -6.52
CA ALA A 650 16.75 -20.29 -7.48
C ALA A 650 15.68 -19.22 -7.21
N LEU A 651 14.44 -19.66 -6.98
CA LEU A 651 13.34 -18.76 -6.67
C LEU A 651 13.55 -18.02 -5.34
N TYR A 652 13.98 -18.73 -4.29
CA TYR A 652 14.28 -18.13 -3.00
C TYR A 652 15.37 -17.06 -3.09
N MET A 653 16.50 -17.37 -3.75
CA MET A 653 17.60 -16.42 -3.95
C MET A 653 17.18 -15.21 -4.79
N ALA A 654 16.40 -15.43 -5.85
CA ALA A 654 15.88 -14.36 -6.68
C ALA A 654 14.97 -13.41 -5.89
N LEU A 655 14.04 -13.94 -5.08
CA LEU A 655 13.08 -13.15 -4.29
C LEU A 655 13.71 -12.38 -3.12
N LEU A 656 14.90 -12.79 -2.67
CA LEU A 656 15.69 -12.06 -1.67
C LEU A 656 16.67 -11.06 -2.29
N SER A 657 16.86 -11.10 -3.61
CA SER A 657 17.81 -10.20 -4.28
C SER A 657 17.32 -8.76 -4.29
N THR A 658 18.25 -7.81 -4.26
CA THR A 658 17.95 -6.38 -4.46
C THR A 658 17.28 -6.11 -5.80
N ASP A 659 17.58 -6.91 -6.83
CA ASP A 659 17.00 -6.79 -8.16
C ASP A 659 15.50 -7.09 -8.17
N TYR A 660 15.03 -7.96 -7.25
CA TYR A 660 13.61 -8.19 -7.04
C TYR A 660 12.97 -7.16 -6.10
N LEU A 661 13.69 -6.77 -5.05
CA LEU A 661 13.15 -5.85 -4.03
C LEU A 661 12.89 -4.44 -4.59
N VAL A 662 13.65 -4.02 -5.61
CA VAL A 662 13.50 -2.72 -6.27
C VAL A 662 12.85 -2.90 -7.64
N LEU A 663 11.69 -2.28 -7.86
CA LEU A 663 11.03 -2.22 -9.16
C LEU A 663 11.58 -1.03 -9.95
N LYS A 664 12.16 -1.31 -11.13
CA LYS A 664 12.65 -0.31 -12.07
C LYS A 664 11.96 -0.37 -13.42
#